data_99743c1e0e2c7e95097518045dd0efb1
#
_entry.id   99743c1e0e2c7e95097518045dd0efb1
#
_cell.length_a   1.000
_cell.length_b   1.000
_cell.length_c   1.000
_cell.angle_alpha   90.00
_cell.angle_beta   90.00
_cell.angle_gamma   90.00
#
_symmetry.space_group_name_H-M   'P 1'
#
loop_
_entity.id
_entity.type
_entity.pdbx_description
1 polymer ?
#
loop_
_entity_poly.entity_id
_entity_poly.type
_entity_poly.pdbx_seq_one_letter_code
_entity_poly.pdbx_strand_id
1 'polypeptide(L)'
;MSDIRIITGHTTRFNPDQTLRLLGCRSGSDAWDRTKKDVMERIPVLRRIIRPKGAFAMKEDEGKTWIYAMMTLGGAITAYTGRLREEGDAAAVLLLNAMADSSLFSFEEELQQALRSFCREKGCGISRRYEIGTDLPLPWQQRAYDCLAARRTLGLTMTPDYMVVPEKSLSLVFSVSPDPEEFHAGHDCRQCAHRDCRLRQQPYGTETVVSASPAFQEYTCPAGQNLAVSLRGQGELPALCGGKGTCGRCGIQLVEGNLPVTPADRNFYSGEELKDGWRLACQAVPAAPVRVRLPVHREGQMTGLHQEKAAAAVRTSGDYGLAVDLGSTTIASSLVSLSDGTVLDSASAVNRQRTFGADVVSRIAAACDGQADELQKLAMDSIEEVLHKLLAPYPGMRQQLRRMTLAGNTTMEHLLMGWSCKGLGSWPFQPVSLGGVTLPAAELFGRVLPDSCMLTILPGFSTYVGADIASGLIACSMDQSNTNSLFLDLGTNGEMALGNGDGIFVASTAAGPALEGGQLRCGMSSVPGAVCSVTWNGSGPVVRTIGDISPRGLCGTGVIEAMAGMVEHGIVDRHGTLREPWFTEGFPLAQGADGTPVVLTQRDIRQIQMAKSAIRAGISVLLKTAGLREDDVKTIWLAGGFGYYLKPEAAASMGLIPPSWAARTRAAGNTSLLGAVQALTDGRTVERMTSFIQKGREVVLGNTADFQSLYIQHMDFTDGTI
;
A
#
# COMPACT_ATOMS: atom_id res chain seq x y z
N MET A 1 22.43 -28.16 26.92
CA MET A 1 22.48 -28.04 25.46
C MET A 1 21.08 -28.31 24.97
N SER A 2 20.47 -27.40 24.22
CA SER A 2 19.14 -27.62 23.61
C SER A 2 19.18 -28.84 22.68
N ASP A 3 18.17 -29.71 22.77
CA ASP A 3 17.99 -30.89 21.92
C ASP A 3 17.63 -30.44 20.51
N ILE A 4 18.66 -30.15 19.68
CA ILE A 4 18.47 -29.66 18.31
C ILE A 4 18.09 -30.84 17.43
N ARG A 5 16.89 -30.78 16.85
CA ARG A 5 16.42 -31.76 15.84
C ARG A 5 16.68 -31.21 14.45
N ILE A 6 17.31 -32.04 13.60
CA ILE A 6 17.64 -31.72 12.22
C ILE A 6 16.73 -32.53 11.30
N ILE A 7 16.16 -31.85 10.28
CA ILE A 7 15.35 -32.47 9.24
C ILE A 7 16.09 -32.30 7.91
N THR A 8 16.21 -33.36 7.16
CA THR A 8 16.68 -33.33 5.78
C THR A 8 15.55 -33.76 4.89
N GLY A 9 15.05 -32.85 4.03
CA GLY A 9 14.03 -33.22 3.06
C GLY A 9 14.58 -34.19 2.00
N HIS A 10 13.97 -35.36 1.88
CA HIS A 10 14.33 -36.34 0.88
C HIS A 10 13.63 -36.13 -0.46
N THR A 11 12.44 -35.55 -0.44
CA THR A 11 11.66 -35.23 -1.64
C THR A 11 10.85 -33.99 -1.36
N THR A 12 11.33 -32.85 -1.79
CA THR A 12 10.46 -31.67 -1.84
C THR A 12 9.28 -31.97 -2.76
N ARG A 13 8.11 -32.04 -2.19
CA ARG A 13 6.85 -32.04 -2.95
C ARG A 13 6.76 -30.68 -3.60
N PHE A 14 7.08 -30.60 -4.86
CA PHE A 14 6.94 -29.39 -5.64
C PHE A 14 5.49 -29.26 -6.10
N ASN A 15 4.88 -28.12 -5.86
CA ASN A 15 3.52 -27.82 -6.30
C ASN A 15 3.54 -26.83 -7.47
N PRO A 16 3.37 -27.28 -8.74
CA PRO A 16 3.38 -26.41 -9.90
C PRO A 16 2.28 -25.33 -9.83
N ASP A 17 1.08 -25.66 -9.36
CA ASP A 17 -0.03 -24.73 -9.31
C ASP A 17 0.21 -23.61 -8.28
N GLN A 18 0.90 -23.90 -7.19
CA GLN A 18 1.35 -22.89 -6.22
C GLN A 18 2.38 -21.94 -6.84
N THR A 19 3.32 -22.46 -7.62
CA THR A 19 4.29 -21.64 -8.37
C THR A 19 3.59 -20.70 -9.35
N LEU A 20 2.61 -21.20 -10.10
CA LEU A 20 1.86 -20.39 -11.05
C LEU A 20 1.08 -19.25 -10.35
N ARG A 21 0.53 -19.51 -9.16
CA ARG A 21 -0.12 -18.48 -8.34
C ARG A 21 0.89 -17.43 -7.86
N LEU A 22 2.08 -17.83 -7.43
CA LEU A 22 3.16 -16.89 -7.07
C LEU A 22 3.55 -15.99 -8.23
N LEU A 23 3.58 -16.53 -9.45
CA LEU A 23 3.85 -15.79 -10.68
C LEU A 23 2.64 -14.92 -11.12
N GLY A 24 1.49 -15.03 -10.47
CA GLY A 24 0.28 -14.26 -10.79
C GLY A 24 -0.51 -14.83 -11.97
N CYS A 25 -0.21 -16.05 -12.43
CA CYS A 25 -1.00 -16.71 -13.45
C CYS A 25 -2.38 -17.10 -12.91
N ARG A 26 -3.43 -16.86 -13.70
CA ARG A 26 -4.79 -17.27 -13.35
C ARG A 26 -5.07 -18.66 -13.89
N SER A 27 -5.66 -19.52 -13.06
CA SER A 27 -6.07 -20.86 -13.48
C SER A 27 -7.04 -20.78 -14.66
N GLY A 28 -6.76 -21.60 -15.70
CA GLY A 28 -7.58 -21.65 -16.92
C GLY A 28 -7.29 -20.56 -17.97
N SER A 29 -6.23 -19.76 -17.80
CA SER A 29 -5.76 -18.82 -18.83
C SER A 29 -4.68 -19.44 -19.71
N ASP A 30 -4.55 -18.95 -20.96
CA ASP A 30 -3.46 -19.37 -21.86
C ASP A 30 -2.07 -19.13 -21.27
N ALA A 31 -1.92 -18.11 -20.41
CA ALA A 31 -0.69 -17.83 -19.67
C ALA A 31 -0.40 -18.94 -18.63
N TRP A 32 -1.45 -19.47 -17.98
CA TRP A 32 -1.35 -20.58 -17.03
C TRP A 32 -0.76 -21.82 -17.71
N ASP A 33 -1.33 -22.22 -18.85
CA ASP A 33 -0.93 -23.45 -19.51
C ASP A 33 0.48 -23.37 -20.11
N ARG A 34 0.84 -22.23 -20.71
CA ARG A 34 2.19 -21.95 -21.21
C ARG A 34 3.22 -21.96 -20.10
N THR A 35 2.98 -21.19 -19.04
CA THR A 35 3.92 -21.10 -17.90
C THR A 35 4.00 -22.42 -17.15
N LYS A 36 2.92 -23.21 -17.08
CA LYS A 36 2.93 -24.53 -16.47
C LYS A 36 3.87 -25.47 -17.19
N LYS A 37 3.93 -25.41 -18.52
CA LYS A 37 4.89 -26.21 -19.32
C LYS A 37 6.33 -25.83 -18.97
N ASP A 38 6.64 -24.52 -18.94
CA ASP A 38 7.97 -24.01 -18.60
C ASP A 38 8.39 -24.41 -17.17
N VAL A 39 7.46 -24.35 -16.21
CA VAL A 39 7.66 -24.83 -14.84
C VAL A 39 8.02 -26.32 -14.83
N MET A 40 7.23 -27.15 -15.52
CA MET A 40 7.43 -28.61 -15.56
C MET A 40 8.79 -28.99 -16.15
N GLU A 41 9.21 -28.30 -17.21
CA GLU A 41 10.52 -28.52 -17.86
C GLU A 41 11.70 -28.18 -16.94
N ARG A 42 11.52 -27.23 -15.99
CA ARG A 42 12.57 -26.79 -15.05
C ARG A 42 12.61 -27.57 -13.73
N ILE A 43 11.63 -28.42 -13.44
CA ILE A 43 11.62 -29.24 -12.21
C ILE A 43 12.91 -30.05 -12.03
N PRO A 44 13.45 -30.75 -13.07
CA PRO A 44 14.69 -31.51 -12.92
C PRO A 44 15.89 -30.63 -12.55
N VAL A 45 15.96 -29.42 -13.09
CA VAL A 45 17.00 -28.44 -12.76
C VAL A 45 16.89 -28.03 -11.30
N LEU A 46 15.69 -27.61 -10.87
CA LEU A 46 15.43 -27.20 -9.49
C LEU A 46 15.82 -28.29 -8.49
N ARG A 47 15.36 -29.53 -8.70
CA ARG A 47 15.68 -30.68 -7.83
C ARG A 47 17.20 -31.00 -7.75
N ARG A 48 17.96 -30.67 -8.78
CA ARG A 48 19.40 -30.83 -8.79
C ARG A 48 20.14 -29.82 -7.94
N ILE A 49 19.61 -28.58 -7.87
CA ILE A 49 20.29 -27.45 -7.23
C ILE A 49 19.84 -27.20 -5.79
N ILE A 50 18.60 -27.51 -5.41
CA ILE A 50 18.14 -27.30 -4.03
C ILE A 50 18.61 -28.43 -3.11
N ARG A 51 18.89 -28.07 -1.84
CA ARG A 51 19.30 -29.01 -0.77
C ARG A 51 18.54 -28.59 0.52
N PRO A 52 17.26 -29.01 0.65
CA PRO A 52 16.45 -28.61 1.79
C PRO A 52 17.02 -29.20 3.08
N LYS A 53 17.19 -28.31 4.05
CA LYS A 53 17.54 -28.64 5.44
C LYS A 53 16.76 -27.79 6.39
N GLY A 54 16.29 -28.36 7.50
CA GLY A 54 15.64 -27.64 8.59
C GLY A 54 16.20 -28.08 9.93
N ALA A 55 16.11 -27.21 10.90
CA ALA A 55 16.42 -27.53 12.30
C ALA A 55 15.44 -26.81 13.20
N PHE A 56 15.11 -27.42 14.33
CA PHE A 56 14.34 -26.78 15.39
C PHE A 56 14.79 -27.25 16.78
N ALA A 57 14.55 -26.40 17.77
CA ALA A 57 14.84 -26.71 19.18
C ALA A 57 13.92 -25.93 20.10
N MET A 58 13.63 -26.53 21.25
CA MET A 58 12.90 -25.89 22.33
C MET A 58 13.89 -25.25 23.30
N LYS A 59 13.59 -24.01 23.71
CA LYS A 59 14.43 -23.26 24.65
C LYS A 59 13.54 -22.37 25.55
N GLU A 60 13.89 -22.30 26.81
CA GLU A 60 13.34 -21.31 27.73
C GLU A 60 14.11 -19.99 27.56
N ASP A 61 13.39 -18.90 27.33
CA ASP A 61 13.94 -17.58 27.13
C ASP A 61 12.98 -16.54 27.73
N GLU A 62 13.50 -15.66 28.58
CA GLU A 62 12.71 -14.62 29.29
C GLU A 62 11.50 -15.18 30.08
N GLY A 63 11.67 -16.37 30.68
CA GLY A 63 10.61 -17.00 31.48
C GLY A 63 9.47 -17.64 30.71
N LYS A 64 9.60 -17.71 29.36
CA LYS A 64 8.67 -18.40 28.47
C LYS A 64 9.39 -19.49 27.68
N THR A 65 8.67 -20.55 27.35
CA THR A 65 9.20 -21.63 26.52
C THR A 65 8.87 -21.37 25.05
N TRP A 66 9.90 -21.37 24.23
CA TRP A 66 9.82 -21.15 22.79
C TRP A 66 10.38 -22.33 22.00
N ILE A 67 9.83 -22.55 20.81
CA ILE A 67 10.47 -23.39 19.81
C ILE A 67 10.99 -22.49 18.70
N TYR A 68 12.29 -22.52 18.47
CA TYR A 68 12.93 -21.87 17.34
C TYR A 68 13.10 -22.86 16.19
N ALA A 69 12.80 -22.44 14.98
CA ALA A 69 12.99 -23.26 13.79
C ALA A 69 13.59 -22.44 12.64
N MET A 70 14.49 -23.07 11.88
CA MET A 70 15.04 -22.47 10.65
C MET A 70 15.10 -23.53 9.55
N MET A 71 14.87 -23.07 8.32
CA MET A 71 14.91 -23.90 7.12
C MET A 71 15.69 -23.21 6.01
N THR A 72 16.29 -23.98 5.10
CA THR A 72 16.97 -23.46 3.90
C THR A 72 16.87 -24.43 2.75
N LEU A 73 16.90 -23.90 1.52
CA LEU A 73 17.09 -24.70 0.29
C LEU A 73 18.55 -24.77 -0.15
N GLY A 74 19.47 -24.14 0.60
CA GLY A 74 20.90 -24.06 0.29
C GLY A 74 21.23 -22.94 -0.71
N GLY A 75 22.52 -22.60 -0.82
CA GLY A 75 23.01 -21.45 -1.61
C GLY A 75 23.10 -21.68 -3.12
N ALA A 76 22.98 -22.93 -3.60
CA ALA A 76 23.16 -23.23 -5.01
C ALA A 76 22.06 -22.61 -5.90
N ILE A 77 20.84 -22.42 -5.38
CA ILE A 77 19.77 -21.76 -6.12
C ILE A 77 20.07 -20.28 -6.34
N THR A 78 20.54 -19.56 -5.32
CA THR A 78 20.92 -18.14 -5.41
C THR A 78 22.09 -17.96 -6.39
N ALA A 79 23.10 -18.83 -6.34
CA ALA A 79 24.22 -18.80 -7.27
C ALA A 79 23.78 -19.09 -8.73
N TYR A 80 22.83 -20.00 -8.92
CA TYR A 80 22.33 -20.35 -10.24
C TYR A 80 21.48 -19.21 -10.84
N THR A 81 20.56 -18.64 -10.07
CA THR A 81 19.75 -17.48 -10.51
C THR A 81 20.60 -16.23 -10.72
N GLY A 82 21.69 -16.06 -9.96
CA GLY A 82 22.68 -15.00 -10.18
C GLY A 82 23.32 -15.09 -11.57
N ARG A 83 23.78 -16.25 -11.98
CA ARG A 83 24.35 -16.48 -13.33
C ARG A 83 23.33 -16.21 -14.44
N LEU A 84 22.09 -16.70 -14.30
CA LEU A 84 21.03 -16.42 -15.28
C LEU A 84 20.72 -14.94 -15.40
N ARG A 85 20.87 -14.18 -14.31
CA ARG A 85 20.72 -12.71 -14.32
C ARG A 85 21.85 -12.05 -15.11
N GLU A 86 23.09 -12.52 -14.95
CA GLU A 86 24.25 -12.05 -15.72
C GLU A 86 24.11 -12.39 -17.22
N GLU A 87 23.50 -13.54 -17.54
CA GLU A 87 23.18 -13.99 -18.90
C GLU A 87 21.96 -13.24 -19.50
N GLY A 88 21.26 -12.43 -18.73
CA GLY A 88 20.09 -11.65 -19.17
C GLY A 88 18.77 -12.43 -19.24
N ASP A 89 18.71 -13.67 -18.73
CA ASP A 89 17.49 -14.49 -18.71
C ASP A 89 16.61 -14.18 -17.47
N ALA A 90 16.02 -12.97 -17.48
CA ALA A 90 15.15 -12.49 -16.41
C ALA A 90 13.92 -13.40 -16.21
N ALA A 91 13.39 -14.00 -17.28
CA ALA A 91 12.24 -14.89 -17.20
C ALA A 91 12.56 -16.17 -16.43
N ALA A 92 13.70 -16.81 -16.72
CA ALA A 92 14.15 -17.98 -15.97
C ALA A 92 14.45 -17.66 -14.50
N VAL A 93 15.03 -16.48 -14.21
CA VAL A 93 15.26 -16.00 -12.84
C VAL A 93 13.95 -15.90 -12.07
N LEU A 94 12.94 -15.24 -12.64
CA LEU A 94 11.63 -15.06 -12.00
C LEU A 94 10.97 -16.43 -11.75
N LEU A 95 10.98 -17.28 -12.75
CA LEU A 95 10.37 -18.60 -12.70
C LEU A 95 11.02 -19.49 -11.62
N LEU A 96 12.36 -19.59 -11.61
CA LEU A 96 13.10 -20.38 -10.63
C LEU A 96 12.97 -19.84 -9.21
N ASN A 97 12.91 -18.54 -9.02
CA ASN A 97 12.65 -17.94 -7.72
C ASN A 97 11.27 -18.35 -7.17
N ALA A 98 10.22 -18.26 -7.99
CA ALA A 98 8.87 -18.68 -7.59
C ALA A 98 8.79 -20.20 -7.32
N MET A 99 9.51 -21.01 -8.11
CA MET A 99 9.62 -22.45 -7.89
C MET A 99 10.34 -22.78 -6.58
N ALA A 100 11.40 -22.03 -6.25
CA ALA A 100 12.12 -22.19 -4.99
C ALA A 100 11.23 -21.80 -3.79
N ASP A 101 10.50 -20.70 -3.87
CA ASP A 101 9.56 -20.29 -2.81
C ASP A 101 8.46 -21.34 -2.58
N SER A 102 7.89 -21.89 -3.66
CA SER A 102 6.92 -23.01 -3.57
C SER A 102 7.54 -24.25 -2.93
N SER A 103 8.81 -24.55 -3.23
CA SER A 103 9.54 -25.67 -2.61
C SER A 103 9.80 -25.45 -1.12
N LEU A 104 10.09 -24.20 -0.71
CA LEU A 104 10.31 -23.84 0.69
C LEU A 104 9.01 -23.99 1.51
N PHE A 105 7.87 -23.57 0.96
CA PHE A 105 6.57 -23.76 1.59
C PHE A 105 6.18 -25.24 1.69
N SER A 106 6.47 -26.05 0.67
CA SER A 106 6.23 -27.50 0.75
C SER A 106 7.10 -28.17 1.79
N PHE A 107 8.33 -27.70 1.98
CA PHE A 107 9.25 -28.23 2.99
C PHE A 107 8.82 -27.80 4.42
N GLU A 108 8.13 -26.66 4.55
CA GLU A 108 7.54 -26.24 5.83
C GLU A 108 6.48 -27.24 6.33
N GLU A 109 5.71 -27.86 5.44
CA GLU A 109 4.75 -28.91 5.84
C GLU A 109 5.44 -30.11 6.50
N GLU A 110 6.63 -30.49 6.02
CA GLU A 110 7.45 -31.55 6.63
C GLU A 110 7.96 -31.10 8.00
N LEU A 111 8.38 -29.84 8.15
CA LEU A 111 8.75 -29.25 9.44
C LEU A 111 7.59 -29.32 10.44
N GLN A 112 6.38 -28.95 10.04
CA GLN A 112 5.21 -28.98 10.90
C GLN A 112 4.87 -30.40 11.39
N GLN A 113 5.05 -31.42 10.53
CA GLN A 113 4.87 -32.82 10.93
C GLN A 113 5.93 -33.25 11.97
N ALA A 114 7.18 -32.86 11.77
CA ALA A 114 8.25 -33.12 12.73
C ALA A 114 8.03 -32.41 14.06
N LEU A 115 7.59 -31.16 14.04
CA LEU A 115 7.22 -30.39 15.23
C LEU A 115 6.06 -31.04 15.99
N ARG A 116 5.03 -31.51 15.29
CA ARG A 116 3.91 -32.21 15.92
C ARG A 116 4.36 -33.47 16.67
N SER A 117 5.24 -34.25 16.05
CA SER A 117 5.80 -35.45 16.66
C SER A 117 6.65 -35.12 17.89
N PHE A 118 7.47 -34.07 17.79
CA PHE A 118 8.30 -33.58 18.88
C PHE A 118 7.48 -33.04 20.07
N CYS A 119 6.44 -32.26 19.80
CA CYS A 119 5.57 -31.72 20.85
C CYS A 119 4.86 -32.86 21.60
N ARG A 120 4.37 -33.89 20.90
CA ARG A 120 3.80 -35.08 21.52
C ARG A 120 4.81 -35.84 22.40
N GLU A 121 6.05 -35.97 21.94
CA GLU A 121 7.16 -36.59 22.71
C GLU A 121 7.43 -35.80 24.02
N LYS A 122 7.33 -34.47 23.95
CA LYS A 122 7.58 -33.57 25.10
C LYS A 122 6.34 -33.32 25.96
N GLY A 123 5.17 -33.82 25.58
CA GLY A 123 3.92 -33.59 26.31
C GLY A 123 3.44 -32.14 26.28
N CYS A 124 3.67 -31.43 25.19
CA CYS A 124 3.30 -30.03 25.01
C CYS A 124 2.63 -29.78 23.65
N GLY A 125 2.06 -28.59 23.48
CA GLY A 125 1.48 -28.11 22.24
C GLY A 125 2.16 -26.85 21.71
N ILE A 126 1.59 -26.26 20.64
CA ILE A 126 1.98 -24.99 20.06
C ILE A 126 0.76 -24.08 20.07
N SER A 127 0.82 -22.98 20.85
CA SER A 127 -0.27 -22.00 20.95
C SER A 127 -0.28 -21.00 19.80
N ARG A 128 0.89 -20.61 19.27
CA ARG A 128 0.98 -19.64 18.18
C ARG A 128 2.29 -19.75 17.42
N ARG A 129 2.23 -19.49 16.11
CA ARG A 129 3.36 -19.25 15.21
C ARG A 129 3.63 -17.76 15.09
N TYR A 130 4.90 -17.40 15.05
CA TYR A 130 5.39 -16.04 14.85
C TYR A 130 6.39 -16.02 13.68
N GLU A 131 6.30 -14.96 12.87
CA GLU A 131 7.25 -14.70 11.79
C GLU A 131 8.17 -13.55 12.18
N ILE A 132 9.49 -13.79 12.10
CA ILE A 132 10.48 -12.75 12.43
C ILE A 132 10.48 -11.69 11.33
N GLY A 133 10.48 -10.43 11.72
CA GLY A 133 10.34 -9.29 10.82
C GLY A 133 8.88 -8.86 10.58
N THR A 134 7.92 -9.74 10.90
CA THR A 134 6.48 -9.44 10.79
C THR A 134 5.82 -9.36 12.17
N ASP A 135 5.91 -10.44 12.95
CA ASP A 135 5.33 -10.51 14.31
C ASP A 135 6.38 -10.16 15.37
N LEU A 136 7.62 -10.59 15.16
CA LEU A 136 8.75 -10.39 16.08
C LEU A 136 9.82 -9.50 15.43
N PRO A 137 10.58 -8.72 16.25
CA PRO A 137 11.69 -7.89 15.75
C PRO A 137 12.79 -8.71 15.09
N LEU A 138 13.52 -8.12 14.14
CA LEU A 138 14.65 -8.76 13.44
C LEU A 138 15.73 -9.34 14.38
N PRO A 139 16.08 -8.76 15.54
CA PRO A 139 17.04 -9.35 16.47
C PRO A 139 16.66 -10.76 16.98
N TRP A 140 15.39 -11.17 16.89
CA TRP A 140 14.98 -12.55 17.17
C TRP A 140 15.59 -13.55 16.19
N GLN A 141 16.01 -13.08 15.02
CA GLN A 141 16.76 -13.87 14.05
C GLN A 141 18.07 -14.40 14.65
N GLN A 142 18.80 -13.54 15.41
CA GLN A 142 20.01 -13.93 16.12
C GLN A 142 19.71 -14.98 17.20
N ARG A 143 18.61 -14.82 17.94
CA ARG A 143 18.21 -15.80 18.97
C ARG A 143 17.95 -17.19 18.35
N ALA A 144 17.23 -17.22 17.23
CA ALA A 144 16.98 -18.47 16.49
C ALA A 144 18.27 -19.07 15.93
N TYR A 145 19.11 -18.25 15.34
CA TYR A 145 20.39 -18.64 14.76
C TYR A 145 21.32 -19.27 15.78
N ASP A 146 21.45 -18.64 16.96
CA ASP A 146 22.32 -19.12 18.06
C ASP A 146 21.73 -20.37 18.73
N CYS A 147 20.43 -20.37 19.00
CA CYS A 147 19.72 -21.50 19.60
C CYS A 147 19.91 -22.77 18.78
N LEU A 148 19.86 -22.66 17.46
CA LEU A 148 19.99 -23.77 16.53
C LEU A 148 21.42 -24.05 16.10
N ALA A 149 22.40 -23.26 16.53
CA ALA A 149 23.78 -23.31 16.04
C ALA A 149 23.80 -23.35 14.49
N ALA A 150 23.00 -22.45 13.84
CA ALA A 150 22.57 -22.55 12.47
C ALA A 150 23.72 -22.58 11.44
N ARG A 151 24.87 -21.99 11.77
CA ARG A 151 26.09 -22.12 10.96
C ARG A 151 26.56 -23.58 10.85
N ARG A 152 26.55 -24.31 11.95
CA ARG A 152 27.02 -25.69 12.01
C ARG A 152 25.95 -26.67 11.54
N THR A 153 24.71 -26.47 11.89
CA THR A 153 23.61 -27.42 11.62
C THR A 153 23.05 -27.28 10.20
N LEU A 154 22.90 -26.04 9.72
CA LEU A 154 22.25 -25.72 8.44
C LEU A 154 23.18 -25.11 7.40
N GLY A 155 24.42 -24.71 7.78
CA GLY A 155 25.34 -24.01 6.88
C GLY A 155 24.94 -22.58 6.58
N LEU A 156 24.11 -21.98 7.46
CA LEU A 156 23.65 -20.62 7.30
C LEU A 156 24.68 -19.62 7.84
N THR A 157 24.75 -18.45 7.23
CA THR A 157 25.43 -17.27 7.77
C THR A 157 24.43 -16.17 7.98
N MET A 158 24.80 -15.17 8.75
CA MET A 158 23.94 -14.02 9.02
C MET A 158 24.73 -12.74 8.83
N THR A 159 24.11 -11.73 8.20
CA THR A 159 24.69 -10.40 8.06
C THR A 159 24.55 -9.62 9.37
N PRO A 160 25.31 -8.50 9.55
CA PRO A 160 25.11 -7.62 10.72
C PRO A 160 23.68 -7.10 10.87
N ASP A 161 22.93 -7.01 9.77
CA ASP A 161 21.54 -6.56 9.71
C ASP A 161 20.52 -7.69 9.89
N TYR A 162 20.95 -8.81 10.49
CA TYR A 162 20.14 -9.99 10.78
C TYR A 162 19.58 -10.73 9.55
N MET A 163 20.10 -10.51 8.34
CA MET A 163 19.68 -11.27 7.16
C MET A 163 20.36 -12.63 7.11
N VAL A 164 19.56 -13.68 6.91
CA VAL A 164 20.07 -15.06 6.78
C VAL A 164 20.48 -15.32 5.34
N VAL A 165 21.68 -15.87 5.19
CA VAL A 165 22.24 -16.25 3.89
C VAL A 165 22.45 -17.77 3.88
N PRO A 166 21.99 -18.46 2.84
CA PRO A 166 21.42 -18.00 1.57
C PRO A 166 19.99 -17.48 1.69
N GLU A 167 19.56 -16.63 0.73
CA GLU A 167 18.27 -15.93 0.73
C GLU A 167 17.04 -16.86 0.80
N LYS A 168 17.11 -18.04 0.20
CA LYS A 168 16.02 -19.03 0.24
C LYS A 168 16.06 -19.81 1.54
N SER A 169 15.90 -19.08 2.64
CA SER A 169 15.84 -19.57 4.01
C SER A 169 14.67 -18.91 4.77
N LEU A 170 14.11 -19.61 5.73
CA LEU A 170 12.98 -19.16 6.54
C LEU A 170 13.26 -19.41 8.01
N SER A 171 12.90 -18.46 8.87
CA SER A 171 13.00 -18.56 10.31
C SER A 171 11.64 -18.39 10.94
N LEU A 172 11.30 -19.27 11.86
CA LEU A 172 10.01 -19.32 12.54
C LEU A 172 10.23 -19.45 14.05
N VAL A 173 9.33 -18.89 14.81
CA VAL A 173 9.28 -19.00 16.27
C VAL A 173 7.88 -19.44 16.69
N PHE A 174 7.79 -20.33 17.66
CA PHE A 174 6.53 -20.83 18.17
C PHE A 174 6.47 -20.68 19.67
N SER A 175 5.34 -20.21 20.21
CA SER A 175 5.05 -20.29 21.64
C SER A 175 4.54 -21.68 21.99
N VAL A 176 5.05 -22.23 23.10
CA VAL A 176 4.68 -23.55 23.58
C VAL A 176 3.44 -23.48 24.46
N SER A 177 2.49 -24.38 24.21
CA SER A 177 1.31 -24.59 25.06
C SER A 177 1.53 -25.77 26.00
N PRO A 178 1.02 -25.72 27.24
CA PRO A 178 0.98 -26.87 28.12
C PRO A 178 -0.03 -27.94 27.66
N ASP A 179 -0.95 -27.60 26.76
CA ASP A 179 -1.93 -28.52 26.19
C ASP A 179 -1.39 -29.21 24.95
N PRO A 180 -1.13 -30.53 24.96
CA PRO A 180 -0.60 -31.27 23.81
C PRO A 180 -1.54 -31.34 22.60
N GLU A 181 -2.83 -31.10 22.78
CA GLU A 181 -3.81 -31.12 21.69
C GLU A 181 -3.84 -29.78 20.96
N GLU A 182 -3.36 -28.71 21.56
CA GLU A 182 -3.24 -27.39 20.94
C GLU A 182 -2.04 -27.39 19.97
N PHE A 183 -2.30 -27.21 18.65
CA PHE A 183 -1.24 -27.22 17.66
C PHE A 183 -1.49 -26.22 16.53
N HIS A 184 -1.08 -24.96 16.78
CA HIS A 184 -1.20 -23.84 15.84
C HIS A 184 0.15 -23.50 15.17
N ALA A 185 0.82 -24.49 14.56
CA ALA A 185 2.10 -24.31 13.87
C ALA A 185 1.94 -23.82 12.42
N GLY A 186 0.74 -23.92 11.84
CA GLY A 186 0.45 -23.48 10.47
C GLY A 186 0.43 -21.97 10.34
N HIS A 187 0.67 -21.51 9.10
CA HIS A 187 0.52 -20.09 8.77
C HIS A 187 -0.96 -19.68 8.87
N ASP A 188 -1.28 -18.75 9.76
CA ASP A 188 -2.64 -18.23 9.89
C ASP A 188 -2.87 -17.09 8.89
N CYS A 189 -3.42 -17.44 7.73
CA CYS A 189 -3.78 -16.47 6.72
C CYS A 189 -4.78 -15.40 7.22
N ARG A 190 -5.55 -15.67 8.28
CA ARG A 190 -6.53 -14.73 8.84
C ARG A 190 -5.85 -13.56 9.55
N GLN A 191 -4.66 -13.80 10.08
CA GLN A 191 -3.85 -12.80 10.78
C GLN A 191 -2.65 -12.31 9.95
N CYS A 192 -2.42 -12.87 8.76
CA CYS A 192 -1.27 -12.56 7.93
C CYS A 192 -1.33 -11.14 7.35
N ALA A 193 -0.23 -10.40 7.50
CA ALA A 193 -0.08 -9.02 7.02
C ALA A 193 -0.25 -8.86 5.50
N HIS A 194 0.13 -9.86 4.72
CA HIS A 194 0.03 -9.85 3.26
C HIS A 194 -1.41 -10.09 2.81
N ARG A 195 -2.25 -9.06 2.88
CA ARG A 195 -3.68 -9.16 2.51
C ARG A 195 -3.89 -9.59 1.06
N ASP A 196 -3.01 -9.18 0.14
CA ASP A 196 -3.04 -9.51 -1.28
C ASP A 196 -2.18 -10.73 -1.63
N CYS A 197 -1.89 -11.59 -0.65
CA CYS A 197 -1.09 -12.78 -0.85
C CYS A 197 -1.77 -13.72 -1.87
N ARG A 198 -1.07 -14.01 -2.97
CA ARG A 198 -1.52 -14.91 -4.04
C ARG A 198 -1.68 -16.37 -3.60
N LEU A 199 -1.08 -16.72 -2.47
CA LEU A 199 -1.16 -18.04 -1.83
C LEU A 199 -2.14 -18.11 -0.68
N ARG A 200 -2.87 -17.03 -0.39
CA ARG A 200 -3.82 -17.00 0.72
C ARG A 200 -4.84 -18.13 0.62
N GLN A 201 -4.88 -18.94 1.65
CA GLN A 201 -5.82 -20.08 1.76
C GLN A 201 -7.05 -19.74 2.61
N GLN A 202 -6.90 -18.76 3.52
CA GLN A 202 -7.97 -18.27 4.37
C GLN A 202 -7.99 -16.74 4.33
N PRO A 203 -9.15 -16.11 4.40
CA PRO A 203 -9.27 -14.67 4.39
C PRO A 203 -8.66 -14.05 5.65
N TYR A 204 -8.40 -12.76 5.56
CA TYR A 204 -7.99 -11.97 6.70
C TYR A 204 -9.14 -11.93 7.73
N GLY A 205 -8.84 -12.35 8.97
CA GLY A 205 -9.85 -12.44 10.02
C GLY A 205 -10.43 -11.09 10.35
N THR A 206 -11.74 -11.01 10.22
CA THR A 206 -12.53 -9.99 10.86
C THR A 206 -12.97 -10.56 12.19
N GLU A 207 -12.41 -10.11 13.31
CA GLU A 207 -13.19 -10.07 14.51
C GLU A 207 -14.36 -9.14 14.23
N THR A 208 -15.55 -9.64 14.43
CA THR A 208 -16.80 -8.92 14.25
C THR A 208 -16.82 -7.73 15.20
N VAL A 209 -16.49 -6.55 14.70
CA VAL A 209 -16.84 -5.31 15.39
C VAL A 209 -18.34 -5.20 15.24
N VAL A 210 -19.06 -5.51 16.29
CA VAL A 210 -20.50 -5.20 16.40
C VAL A 210 -20.61 -3.68 16.50
N SER A 211 -20.62 -3.02 15.35
CA SER A 211 -20.98 -1.60 15.27
C SER A 211 -22.49 -1.47 15.41
N ALA A 212 -22.94 -0.36 15.97
CA ALA A 212 -24.34 0.07 15.91
C ALA A 212 -24.88 -0.15 14.48
N SER A 213 -26.05 -0.74 14.31
CA SER A 213 -26.62 -1.16 13.03
C SER A 213 -26.37 -0.12 11.95
N PRO A 214 -25.57 -0.41 10.93
CA PRO A 214 -25.36 0.54 9.84
C PRO A 214 -26.69 0.80 9.15
N ALA A 215 -26.93 2.03 8.69
CA ALA A 215 -28.03 2.28 7.77
C ALA A 215 -27.77 1.43 6.52
N PHE A 216 -28.78 0.67 6.08
CA PHE A 216 -28.71 -0.15 4.87
C PHE A 216 -29.50 0.53 3.74
N GLN A 217 -28.96 0.42 2.53
CA GLN A 217 -29.66 0.81 1.31
C GLN A 217 -29.91 -0.44 0.46
N GLU A 218 -31.13 -0.60 -0.04
CA GLU A 218 -31.54 -1.75 -0.81
C GLU A 218 -31.43 -1.51 -2.32
N TYR A 219 -31.03 -2.55 -3.04
CA TYR A 219 -30.84 -2.54 -4.48
C TYR A 219 -31.41 -3.81 -5.10
N THR A 220 -32.03 -3.66 -6.29
CA THR A 220 -32.46 -4.79 -7.12
C THR A 220 -31.42 -5.04 -8.20
N CYS A 221 -30.88 -6.26 -8.25
CA CYS A 221 -29.85 -6.66 -9.19
C CYS A 221 -30.39 -7.68 -10.20
N PRO A 222 -30.08 -7.53 -11.51
CA PRO A 222 -30.53 -8.45 -12.55
C PRO A 222 -29.84 -9.81 -12.45
N ALA A 223 -30.48 -10.84 -13.07
CA ALA A 223 -29.89 -12.16 -13.22
C ALA A 223 -28.70 -12.15 -14.19
N GLY A 224 -27.78 -13.09 -14.00
CA GLY A 224 -26.68 -13.36 -14.93
C GLY A 224 -25.49 -12.39 -14.86
N GLN A 225 -25.58 -11.35 -14.04
CA GLN A 225 -24.50 -10.37 -13.87
C GLN A 225 -23.89 -10.48 -12.46
N ASN A 226 -22.56 -10.35 -12.38
CA ASN A 226 -21.86 -10.30 -11.09
C ASN A 226 -22.35 -9.11 -10.25
N LEU A 227 -22.68 -9.35 -8.96
CA LEU A 227 -23.29 -8.32 -8.12
C LEU A 227 -22.39 -7.11 -7.88
N ALA A 228 -21.07 -7.29 -7.79
CA ALA A 228 -20.17 -6.15 -7.67
C ALA A 228 -20.18 -5.29 -8.94
N VAL A 229 -20.45 -5.86 -10.10
CA VAL A 229 -20.65 -5.12 -11.36
C VAL A 229 -21.99 -4.42 -11.37
N SER A 230 -23.07 -5.13 -11.02
CA SER A 230 -24.44 -4.56 -10.99
C SER A 230 -24.58 -3.41 -10.00
N LEU A 231 -23.83 -3.44 -8.91
CA LEU A 231 -23.87 -2.43 -7.84
C LEU A 231 -22.88 -1.29 -8.06
N ARG A 232 -22.00 -1.40 -9.06
CA ARG A 232 -21.12 -0.28 -9.45
C ARG A 232 -21.96 0.92 -9.88
N GLY A 233 -21.72 2.06 -9.26
CA GLY A 233 -22.45 3.30 -9.56
C GLY A 233 -23.81 3.46 -8.88
N GLN A 234 -24.30 2.45 -8.15
CA GLN A 234 -25.54 2.54 -7.36
C GLN A 234 -25.29 2.65 -5.85
N GLY A 235 -24.09 2.26 -5.39
CA GLY A 235 -23.66 2.31 -3.99
C GLY A 235 -22.15 2.05 -3.87
N GLU A 236 -21.60 2.43 -2.74
CA GLU A 236 -20.16 2.21 -2.49
C GLU A 236 -19.88 0.78 -2.06
N LEU A 237 -19.39 -0.02 -2.98
CA LEU A 237 -18.84 -1.34 -2.71
C LEU A 237 -17.30 -1.25 -2.72
N PRO A 238 -16.64 -1.21 -1.56
CA PRO A 238 -15.19 -1.19 -1.50
C PRO A 238 -14.64 -2.57 -1.90
N ALA A 239 -14.23 -2.72 -3.17
CA ALA A 239 -13.63 -3.96 -3.69
C ALA A 239 -12.09 -3.85 -3.73
N LEU A 240 -11.46 -3.72 -2.57
CA LEU A 240 -10.02 -3.47 -2.42
C LEU A 240 -9.12 -4.53 -3.08
N CYS A 241 -9.61 -5.76 -3.26
CA CYS A 241 -8.87 -6.85 -3.90
C CYS A 241 -9.15 -7.00 -5.41
N GLY A 242 -9.78 -6.02 -6.06
CA GLY A 242 -10.12 -6.12 -7.48
C GLY A 242 -11.07 -7.28 -7.83
N GLY A 243 -11.99 -7.61 -6.92
CA GLY A 243 -12.99 -8.67 -7.17
C GLY A 243 -12.52 -10.11 -6.92
N LYS A 244 -11.31 -10.31 -6.38
CA LYS A 244 -10.71 -11.65 -6.14
C LYS A 244 -11.35 -12.44 -4.99
N GLY A 245 -12.27 -11.86 -4.22
CA GLY A 245 -12.88 -12.50 -3.05
C GLY A 245 -11.96 -12.66 -1.86
N THR A 246 -10.88 -11.89 -1.77
CA THR A 246 -9.81 -12.07 -0.76
C THR A 246 -9.76 -11.00 0.32
N CYS A 247 -10.53 -9.88 0.21
CA CYS A 247 -10.49 -8.79 1.19
C CYS A 247 -11.72 -8.70 2.09
N GLY A 248 -12.83 -9.38 1.78
CA GLY A 248 -14.06 -9.36 2.56
C GLY A 248 -14.84 -8.03 2.56
N ARG A 249 -14.37 -6.99 1.85
CA ARG A 249 -14.91 -5.63 1.94
C ARG A 249 -16.18 -5.40 1.10
N CYS A 250 -16.47 -6.26 0.14
CA CYS A 250 -17.67 -6.16 -0.71
C CYS A 250 -18.86 -6.95 -0.14
N GLY A 251 -19.01 -6.93 1.17
CA GLY A 251 -20.12 -7.61 1.85
C GLY A 251 -21.47 -7.02 1.49
N ILE A 252 -22.41 -7.89 1.09
CA ILE A 252 -23.82 -7.56 0.88
C ILE A 252 -24.69 -8.54 1.67
N GLN A 253 -25.90 -8.15 1.97
CA GLN A 253 -26.87 -9.05 2.57
C GLN A 253 -28.05 -9.27 1.63
N LEU A 254 -28.34 -10.53 1.35
CA LEU A 254 -29.51 -10.92 0.53
C LEU A 254 -30.80 -10.64 1.30
N VAL A 255 -31.70 -9.89 0.69
CA VAL A 255 -33.03 -9.57 1.23
C VAL A 255 -34.08 -10.47 0.59
N GLU A 256 -33.99 -10.69 -0.74
CA GLU A 256 -34.94 -11.48 -1.47
C GLU A 256 -34.25 -12.17 -2.66
N GLY A 257 -34.70 -13.40 -2.97
CA GLY A 257 -34.16 -14.24 -4.03
C GLY A 257 -33.21 -15.31 -3.52
N ASN A 258 -32.30 -15.80 -4.37
CA ASN A 258 -31.37 -16.86 -4.04
C ASN A 258 -29.95 -16.54 -4.55
N LEU A 259 -28.98 -16.60 -3.65
CA LEU A 259 -27.56 -16.49 -3.94
C LEU A 259 -26.85 -17.71 -3.34
N PRO A 260 -26.25 -18.57 -4.15
CA PRO A 260 -25.49 -19.71 -3.63
C PRO A 260 -24.32 -19.24 -2.80
N VAL A 261 -24.02 -19.98 -1.73
CA VAL A 261 -22.83 -19.72 -0.89
C VAL A 261 -21.61 -20.20 -1.62
N THR A 262 -20.69 -19.29 -1.90
CA THR A 262 -19.41 -19.61 -2.54
C THR A 262 -18.35 -20.08 -1.51
N PRO A 263 -17.27 -20.74 -1.95
CA PRO A 263 -16.15 -21.03 -1.06
C PRO A 263 -15.54 -19.77 -0.43
N ALA A 264 -15.53 -18.65 -1.17
CA ALA A 264 -15.05 -17.37 -0.66
C ALA A 264 -15.96 -16.82 0.46
N ASP A 265 -17.28 -16.97 0.36
CA ASP A 265 -18.22 -16.53 1.42
C ASP A 265 -17.96 -17.26 2.74
N ARG A 266 -17.75 -18.59 2.67
CA ARG A 266 -17.46 -19.43 3.84
C ARG A 266 -16.18 -19.01 4.58
N ASN A 267 -15.33 -18.32 3.89
CA ASN A 267 -14.08 -17.82 4.44
C ASN A 267 -14.25 -16.53 5.24
N PHE A 268 -15.33 -15.76 5.02
CA PHE A 268 -15.55 -14.45 5.67
C PHE A 268 -16.71 -14.44 6.64
N TYR A 269 -17.69 -15.31 6.41
CA TYR A 269 -18.94 -15.29 7.17
C TYR A 269 -19.13 -16.57 7.94
N SER A 270 -19.58 -16.44 9.17
CA SER A 270 -20.00 -17.56 10.01
C SER A 270 -21.21 -18.31 9.43
N GLY A 271 -21.48 -19.51 9.91
CA GLY A 271 -22.65 -20.26 9.50
C GLY A 271 -23.98 -19.54 9.74
N GLU A 272 -24.07 -18.68 10.76
CA GLU A 272 -25.24 -17.86 11.06
C GLU A 272 -25.37 -16.70 10.08
N GLU A 273 -24.28 -15.95 9.85
CA GLU A 273 -24.27 -14.85 8.87
C GLU A 273 -24.59 -15.34 7.44
N LEU A 274 -24.11 -16.51 7.05
CA LEU A 274 -24.45 -17.11 5.77
C LEU A 274 -25.94 -17.46 5.65
N LYS A 275 -26.58 -17.90 6.76
CA LYS A 275 -28.03 -18.13 6.83
C LYS A 275 -28.80 -16.81 6.79
N ASP A 276 -28.26 -15.75 7.38
CA ASP A 276 -28.81 -14.39 7.34
C ASP A 276 -28.59 -13.68 5.99
N GLY A 277 -28.03 -14.38 5.01
CA GLY A 277 -27.92 -13.89 3.64
C GLY A 277 -26.64 -13.13 3.32
N TRP A 278 -25.64 -13.08 4.21
CA TRP A 278 -24.37 -12.41 3.91
C TRP A 278 -23.60 -13.13 2.80
N ARG A 279 -23.14 -12.34 1.81
CA ARG A 279 -22.36 -12.80 0.63
C ARG A 279 -21.34 -11.75 0.24
N LEU A 280 -20.30 -12.17 -0.49
CA LEU A 280 -19.37 -11.28 -1.16
C LEU A 280 -19.90 -10.94 -2.55
N ALA A 281 -20.27 -9.70 -2.79
CA ALA A 281 -20.81 -9.24 -4.06
C ALA A 281 -19.92 -9.60 -5.26
N CYS A 282 -18.60 -9.52 -5.10
CA CYS A 282 -17.63 -9.82 -6.16
C CYS A 282 -17.57 -11.31 -6.56
N GLN A 283 -18.15 -12.20 -5.75
CA GLN A 283 -18.18 -13.64 -6.01
C GLN A 283 -19.60 -14.14 -6.34
N ALA A 284 -20.58 -13.25 -6.24
CA ALA A 284 -21.99 -13.61 -6.38
C ALA A 284 -22.53 -13.28 -7.77
N VAL A 285 -23.04 -14.29 -8.48
CA VAL A 285 -23.77 -14.16 -9.76
C VAL A 285 -25.13 -14.79 -9.58
N PRO A 286 -26.23 -13.99 -9.51
CA PRO A 286 -27.58 -14.52 -9.31
C PRO A 286 -28.09 -15.18 -10.58
N ALA A 287 -28.76 -16.33 -10.44
CA ALA A 287 -29.44 -17.01 -11.54
C ALA A 287 -30.82 -16.38 -11.88
N ALA A 288 -31.41 -15.62 -10.96
CA ALA A 288 -32.65 -14.86 -11.11
C ALA A 288 -32.47 -13.48 -10.45
N PRO A 289 -33.29 -12.47 -10.75
CA PRO A 289 -33.17 -11.17 -10.08
C PRO A 289 -33.20 -11.31 -8.56
N VAL A 290 -32.36 -10.56 -7.88
CA VAL A 290 -32.22 -10.57 -6.41
C VAL A 290 -32.33 -9.17 -5.85
N ARG A 291 -32.83 -9.06 -4.62
CA ARG A 291 -32.77 -7.82 -3.84
C ARG A 291 -31.75 -7.99 -2.72
N VAL A 292 -30.80 -7.07 -2.68
CA VAL A 292 -29.71 -7.07 -1.71
C VAL A 292 -29.66 -5.73 -0.99
N ARG A 293 -29.10 -5.70 0.23
CA ARG A 293 -28.82 -4.47 0.94
C ARG A 293 -27.34 -4.31 1.23
N LEU A 294 -26.87 -3.07 1.09
CA LEU A 294 -25.50 -2.68 1.40
C LEU A 294 -25.46 -1.79 2.65
N PRO A 295 -24.42 -1.92 3.49
CA PRO A 295 -24.14 -0.94 4.53
C PRO A 295 -23.89 0.44 3.87
N VAL A 296 -24.59 1.47 4.32
CA VAL A 296 -24.33 2.86 3.86
C VAL A 296 -23.08 3.36 4.56
N HIS A 297 -21.96 3.39 3.86
CA HIS A 297 -20.79 4.13 4.27
C HIS A 297 -21.02 5.60 3.91
N ARG A 298 -21.42 6.44 4.87
CA ARG A 298 -21.41 7.89 4.67
C ARG A 298 -19.95 8.34 4.59
N GLU A 299 -19.40 8.50 3.39
CA GLU A 299 -18.15 9.22 3.21
C GLU A 299 -18.38 10.67 3.56
N GLY A 300 -17.72 11.15 4.62
CA GLY A 300 -17.60 12.56 4.89
C GLY A 300 -16.74 13.19 3.78
N GLN A 301 -17.01 14.45 3.43
CA GLN A 301 -16.14 15.21 2.54
C GLN A 301 -14.71 15.18 3.09
N MET A 302 -13.75 14.77 2.26
CA MET A 302 -12.34 14.79 2.65
C MET A 302 -11.90 16.23 2.88
N THR A 303 -11.40 16.53 4.07
CA THR A 303 -11.07 17.87 4.55
C THR A 303 -9.71 18.41 4.08
N GLY A 304 -9.09 17.80 3.08
CA GLY A 304 -7.76 18.18 2.58
C GLY A 304 -7.71 19.41 1.65
N LEU A 305 -8.84 20.08 1.39
CA LEU A 305 -8.93 21.18 0.42
C LEU A 305 -9.29 22.54 1.06
N HIS A 306 -8.81 22.84 2.25
CA HIS A 306 -8.93 24.19 2.77
C HIS A 306 -7.85 25.10 2.16
N GLN A 307 -8.06 25.53 0.92
CA GLN A 307 -7.66 26.86 0.53
C GLN A 307 -8.71 27.82 1.09
N GLU A 308 -8.28 28.90 1.76
CA GLU A 308 -9.20 29.96 2.21
C GLU A 308 -10.04 30.37 1.02
N LYS A 309 -11.37 30.21 1.14
CA LYS A 309 -12.29 30.74 0.13
C LYS A 309 -12.04 32.23 0.04
N ALA A 310 -11.43 32.65 -1.05
CA ALA A 310 -11.42 34.10 -1.33
C ALA A 310 -12.86 34.51 -1.48
N ALA A 311 -13.33 35.42 -0.63
CA ALA A 311 -14.64 36.05 -0.74
C ALA A 311 -14.64 37.02 -1.94
N ALA A 312 -14.17 36.57 -3.09
CA ALA A 312 -14.16 37.34 -4.33
C ALA A 312 -15.55 37.25 -4.94
N ALA A 313 -16.18 38.40 -5.15
CA ALA A 313 -17.41 38.51 -5.91
C ALA A 313 -17.19 37.83 -7.28
N VAL A 314 -17.87 36.71 -7.50
CA VAL A 314 -17.84 36.01 -8.78
C VAL A 314 -18.27 36.97 -9.88
N ARG A 315 -17.33 37.32 -10.78
CA ARG A 315 -17.65 38.13 -11.93
C ARG A 315 -18.46 37.29 -12.90
N THR A 316 -19.62 37.78 -13.35
CA THR A 316 -20.51 37.09 -14.29
C THR A 316 -19.95 37.02 -15.73
N SER A 317 -18.80 37.64 -16.01
CA SER A 317 -18.12 37.66 -17.31
C SER A 317 -16.61 37.46 -17.10
N GLY A 318 -16.04 36.43 -17.68
CA GLY A 318 -14.61 36.13 -17.61
C GLY A 318 -14.29 34.76 -18.22
N ASP A 319 -13.03 34.51 -18.46
CA ASP A 319 -12.54 33.18 -18.83
C ASP A 319 -12.10 32.43 -17.58
N TYR A 320 -12.53 31.18 -17.46
CA TYR A 320 -12.24 30.31 -16.34
C TYR A 320 -11.54 29.02 -16.78
N GLY A 321 -10.87 28.41 -15.86
CA GLY A 321 -10.22 27.13 -16.06
C GLY A 321 -10.41 26.17 -14.90
N LEU A 322 -10.08 24.93 -15.16
CA LEU A 322 -10.14 23.82 -14.21
C LEU A 322 -8.75 23.22 -14.05
N ALA A 323 -8.27 23.14 -12.82
CA ALA A 323 -7.10 22.35 -12.47
C ALA A 323 -7.55 21.06 -11.80
N VAL A 324 -6.97 19.92 -12.22
CA VAL A 324 -7.34 18.58 -11.73
C VAL A 324 -6.11 17.84 -11.27
N ASP A 325 -6.19 17.27 -10.08
CA ASP A 325 -5.29 16.28 -9.56
C ASP A 325 -5.98 14.91 -9.61
N LEU A 326 -5.51 14.03 -10.48
CA LEU A 326 -6.02 12.68 -10.69
C LEU A 326 -5.27 11.68 -9.83
N GLY A 327 -5.55 11.69 -8.53
CA GLY A 327 -4.96 10.74 -7.60
C GLY A 327 -5.53 9.32 -7.71
N SER A 328 -4.77 8.34 -7.28
CA SER A 328 -5.21 6.94 -7.27
C SER A 328 -6.39 6.69 -6.32
N THR A 329 -6.50 7.43 -5.24
CA THR A 329 -7.57 7.29 -4.22
C THR A 329 -8.60 8.40 -4.34
N THR A 330 -8.17 9.63 -4.52
CA THR A 330 -9.00 10.85 -4.51
C THR A 330 -8.70 11.67 -5.75
N ILE A 331 -9.74 12.24 -6.35
CA ILE A 331 -9.63 13.23 -7.41
C ILE A 331 -10.00 14.58 -6.80
N ALA A 332 -9.14 15.58 -7.01
CA ALA A 332 -9.37 16.94 -6.56
C ALA A 332 -9.37 17.89 -7.76
N SER A 333 -10.22 18.93 -7.72
CA SER A 333 -10.24 19.95 -8.75
C SER A 333 -10.48 21.33 -8.16
N SER A 334 -9.89 22.33 -8.81
CA SER A 334 -10.10 23.76 -8.49
C SER A 334 -10.62 24.49 -9.71
N LEU A 335 -11.61 25.37 -9.47
CA LEU A 335 -12.12 26.35 -10.43
C LEU A 335 -11.32 27.64 -10.27
N VAL A 336 -10.73 28.11 -11.36
CA VAL A 336 -9.76 29.20 -11.35
C VAL A 336 -10.17 30.29 -12.35
N SER A 337 -10.07 31.54 -11.94
CA SER A 337 -10.17 32.69 -12.83
C SER A 337 -8.89 32.81 -13.64
N LEU A 338 -8.97 32.77 -14.98
CA LEU A 338 -7.80 32.90 -15.85
C LEU A 338 -7.28 34.33 -15.99
N SER A 339 -8.04 35.32 -15.51
CA SER A 339 -7.66 36.73 -15.59
C SER A 339 -6.64 37.14 -14.51
N ASP A 340 -6.73 36.53 -13.32
CA ASP A 340 -5.93 36.92 -12.16
C ASP A 340 -5.36 35.71 -11.36
N GLY A 341 -5.64 34.48 -11.80
CA GLY A 341 -5.18 33.27 -11.15
C GLY A 341 -5.89 32.92 -9.85
N THR A 342 -6.97 33.61 -9.49
CA THR A 342 -7.69 33.37 -8.23
C THR A 342 -8.42 32.04 -8.27
N VAL A 343 -8.20 31.19 -7.26
CA VAL A 343 -8.98 29.98 -7.02
C VAL A 343 -10.32 30.37 -6.40
N LEU A 344 -11.41 30.12 -7.12
CA LEU A 344 -12.77 30.48 -6.70
C LEU A 344 -13.38 29.44 -5.79
N ASP A 345 -13.20 28.17 -6.12
CA ASP A 345 -13.71 27.05 -5.33
C ASP A 345 -12.91 25.78 -5.63
N SER A 346 -13.02 24.77 -4.75
CA SER A 346 -12.39 23.48 -4.91
C SER A 346 -13.34 22.38 -4.45
N ALA A 347 -13.29 21.24 -5.14
CA ALA A 347 -14.08 20.06 -4.82
C ALA A 347 -13.25 18.79 -4.97
N SER A 348 -13.70 17.72 -4.33
CA SER A 348 -13.09 16.40 -4.47
C SER A 348 -14.12 15.29 -4.53
N ALA A 349 -13.70 14.15 -5.08
CA ALA A 349 -14.45 12.90 -5.07
C ALA A 349 -13.48 11.73 -4.95
N VAL A 350 -14.02 10.59 -4.59
CA VAL A 350 -13.29 9.33 -4.55
C VAL A 350 -13.06 8.83 -5.98
N ASN A 351 -11.87 8.38 -6.29
CA ASN A 351 -11.60 7.74 -7.56
C ASN A 351 -12.27 6.36 -7.62
N ARG A 352 -13.34 6.24 -8.42
CA ARG A 352 -14.15 5.01 -8.54
C ARG A 352 -13.37 3.83 -9.12
N GLN A 353 -12.23 4.07 -9.77
CA GLN A 353 -11.33 2.99 -10.23
C GLN A 353 -10.83 2.10 -9.09
N ARG A 354 -10.91 2.55 -7.82
CA ARG A 354 -10.58 1.72 -6.64
C ARG A 354 -11.42 0.42 -6.56
N THR A 355 -12.53 0.33 -7.27
CA THR A 355 -13.31 -0.91 -7.39
C THR A 355 -12.56 -2.02 -8.11
N PHE A 356 -11.51 -1.68 -8.87
CA PHE A 356 -10.61 -2.62 -9.53
C PHE A 356 -9.31 -2.88 -8.74
N GLY A 357 -9.06 -2.13 -7.69
CA GLY A 357 -7.92 -2.26 -6.80
C GLY A 357 -7.57 -0.94 -6.14
N ALA A 358 -7.02 -1.02 -4.92
CA ALA A 358 -6.60 0.16 -4.17
C ALA A 358 -5.32 0.79 -4.72
N ASP A 359 -4.48 -0.01 -5.40
CA ASP A 359 -3.17 0.37 -5.92
C ASP A 359 -3.11 0.35 -7.46
N VAL A 360 -2.08 1.01 -8.00
CA VAL A 360 -1.88 1.13 -9.45
C VAL A 360 -1.59 -0.21 -10.12
N VAL A 361 -0.90 -1.14 -9.45
CA VAL A 361 -0.52 -2.45 -10.01
C VAL A 361 -1.77 -3.30 -10.26
N SER A 362 -2.71 -3.30 -9.32
CA SER A 362 -3.99 -3.99 -9.46
C SER A 362 -4.81 -3.44 -10.64
N ARG A 363 -4.78 -2.12 -10.87
CA ARG A 363 -5.48 -1.48 -11.99
C ARG A 363 -4.81 -1.74 -13.33
N ILE A 364 -3.48 -1.72 -13.38
CA ILE A 364 -2.72 -2.13 -14.57
C ILE A 364 -3.09 -3.57 -14.95
N ALA A 365 -3.09 -4.49 -13.98
CA ALA A 365 -3.47 -5.87 -14.21
C ALA A 365 -4.91 -5.99 -14.76
N ALA A 366 -5.87 -5.27 -14.17
CA ALA A 366 -7.26 -5.25 -14.65
C ALA A 366 -7.37 -4.68 -16.07
N ALA A 367 -6.64 -3.61 -16.39
CA ALA A 367 -6.61 -3.03 -17.73
C ALA A 367 -6.03 -4.02 -18.75
N CYS A 368 -4.96 -4.74 -18.41
CA CYS A 368 -4.37 -5.77 -19.27
C CYS A 368 -5.30 -6.99 -19.45
N ASP A 369 -6.19 -7.23 -18.51
CA ASP A 369 -7.20 -8.31 -18.56
C ASP A 369 -8.51 -7.89 -19.28
N GLY A 370 -8.47 -6.82 -20.08
CA GLY A 370 -9.61 -6.38 -20.89
C GLY A 370 -10.60 -5.46 -20.18
N GLN A 371 -10.24 -4.89 -19.01
CA GLN A 371 -11.11 -3.94 -18.27
C GLN A 371 -10.68 -2.48 -18.49
N ALA A 372 -9.87 -2.19 -19.52
CA ALA A 372 -9.33 -0.86 -19.77
C ALA A 372 -10.43 0.19 -20.01
N ASP A 373 -11.44 -0.14 -20.83
CA ASP A 373 -12.54 0.76 -21.17
C ASP A 373 -13.40 1.11 -19.93
N GLU A 374 -13.64 0.12 -19.06
CA GLU A 374 -14.39 0.34 -17.83
C GLU A 374 -13.58 1.22 -16.85
N LEU A 375 -12.27 0.99 -16.73
CA LEU A 375 -11.39 1.82 -15.91
C LEU A 375 -11.32 3.26 -16.44
N GLN A 376 -11.26 3.45 -17.77
CA GLN A 376 -11.33 4.77 -18.40
C GLN A 376 -12.63 5.48 -18.05
N LYS A 377 -13.76 4.80 -18.26
CA LYS A 377 -15.08 5.33 -17.93
C LYS A 377 -15.19 5.75 -16.48
N LEU A 378 -14.73 4.93 -15.53
CA LEU A 378 -14.79 5.25 -14.10
C LEU A 378 -13.92 6.46 -13.74
N ALA A 379 -12.78 6.66 -14.41
CA ALA A 379 -11.97 7.87 -14.23
C ALA A 379 -12.74 9.11 -14.71
N MET A 380 -13.32 9.04 -15.92
CA MET A 380 -14.14 10.13 -16.46
C MET A 380 -15.34 10.43 -15.56
N ASP A 381 -16.13 9.41 -15.18
CA ASP A 381 -17.30 9.56 -14.29
C ASP A 381 -16.91 10.23 -12.96
N SER A 382 -15.74 9.88 -12.41
CA SER A 382 -15.26 10.45 -11.14
C SER A 382 -14.84 11.91 -11.30
N ILE A 383 -14.18 12.26 -12.40
CA ILE A 383 -13.84 13.66 -12.74
C ILE A 383 -15.12 14.47 -12.97
N GLU A 384 -16.07 13.94 -13.74
CA GLU A 384 -17.36 14.59 -13.98
C GLU A 384 -18.12 14.85 -12.68
N GLU A 385 -18.11 13.92 -11.74
CA GLU A 385 -18.72 14.12 -10.42
C GLU A 385 -18.10 15.31 -9.68
N VAL A 386 -16.77 15.44 -9.69
CA VAL A 386 -16.08 16.60 -9.08
C VAL A 386 -16.46 17.88 -9.80
N LEU A 387 -16.49 17.89 -11.13
CA LEU A 387 -16.87 19.04 -11.93
C LEU A 387 -18.32 19.47 -11.66
N HIS A 388 -19.24 18.53 -11.53
CA HIS A 388 -20.62 18.83 -11.17
C HIS A 388 -20.73 19.49 -9.80
N LYS A 389 -20.04 18.95 -8.78
CA LYS A 389 -20.00 19.54 -7.43
C LYS A 389 -19.43 20.97 -7.47
N LEU A 390 -18.36 21.16 -8.22
CA LEU A 390 -17.63 22.42 -8.32
C LEU A 390 -18.41 23.50 -9.06
N LEU A 391 -19.11 23.13 -10.12
CA LEU A 391 -19.84 24.08 -10.98
C LEU A 391 -21.31 24.33 -10.53
N ALA A 392 -21.88 23.47 -9.67
CA ALA A 392 -23.25 23.60 -9.22
C ALA A 392 -23.58 24.98 -8.59
N PRO A 393 -22.69 25.62 -7.79
CA PRO A 393 -22.93 26.95 -7.25
C PRO A 393 -22.84 28.08 -8.26
N TYR A 394 -22.35 27.81 -9.49
CA TYR A 394 -22.00 28.82 -10.50
C TYR A 394 -22.72 28.59 -11.84
N PRO A 395 -24.06 28.83 -11.92
CA PRO A 395 -24.85 28.65 -13.13
C PRO A 395 -24.31 29.50 -14.30
N GLY A 396 -24.11 28.89 -15.47
CA GLY A 396 -23.60 29.58 -16.67
C GLY A 396 -22.07 29.67 -16.79
N MET A 397 -21.30 29.44 -15.72
CA MET A 397 -19.85 29.50 -15.76
C MET A 397 -19.24 28.37 -16.62
N ARG A 398 -19.94 27.26 -16.76
CA ARG A 398 -19.55 26.15 -17.63
C ARG A 398 -19.22 26.59 -19.07
N GLN A 399 -20.02 27.51 -19.62
CA GLN A 399 -19.82 28.03 -20.99
C GLN A 399 -18.57 28.92 -21.11
N GLN A 400 -18.04 29.37 -19.97
CA GLN A 400 -16.89 30.27 -19.89
C GLN A 400 -15.59 29.52 -19.57
N LEU A 401 -15.63 28.19 -19.50
CA LEU A 401 -14.44 27.35 -19.33
C LEU A 401 -13.63 27.35 -20.65
N ARG A 402 -12.33 27.64 -20.55
CA ARG A 402 -11.41 27.71 -21.70
C ARG A 402 -10.28 26.70 -21.60
N ARG A 403 -9.82 26.42 -20.42
CA ARG A 403 -8.65 25.54 -20.18
C ARG A 403 -8.93 24.57 -19.04
N MET A 404 -8.34 23.40 -19.18
CA MET A 404 -8.27 22.38 -18.13
C MET A 404 -6.84 21.86 -18.10
N THR A 405 -6.24 21.78 -16.93
CA THR A 405 -4.96 21.11 -16.70
C THR A 405 -5.17 19.91 -15.81
N LEU A 406 -4.50 18.82 -16.10
CA LEU A 406 -4.60 17.59 -15.34
C LEU A 406 -3.21 17.09 -15.00
N ALA A 407 -2.97 16.88 -13.70
CA ALA A 407 -1.80 16.19 -13.16
C ALA A 407 -2.25 14.86 -12.57
N GLY A 408 -1.44 13.83 -12.73
CA GLY A 408 -1.66 12.51 -12.16
C GLY A 408 -0.42 11.66 -12.25
N ASN A 409 -0.43 10.53 -11.56
CA ASN A 409 0.63 9.56 -11.81
C ASN A 409 0.46 8.92 -13.18
N THR A 410 1.55 8.42 -13.73
CA THR A 410 1.61 7.91 -15.12
C THR A 410 0.55 6.84 -15.40
N THR A 411 0.22 5.97 -14.43
CA THR A 411 -0.83 4.96 -14.59
C THR A 411 -2.21 5.58 -14.69
N MET A 412 -2.53 6.57 -13.85
CA MET A 412 -3.83 7.22 -13.88
C MET A 412 -4.06 7.98 -15.18
N GLU A 413 -3.03 8.61 -15.71
CA GLU A 413 -3.09 9.26 -17.02
C GLU A 413 -3.33 8.25 -18.15
N HIS A 414 -2.64 7.08 -18.13
CA HIS A 414 -2.86 6.02 -19.11
C HIS A 414 -4.30 5.52 -19.09
N LEU A 415 -4.84 5.28 -17.88
CA LEU A 415 -6.21 4.79 -17.71
C LEU A 415 -7.24 5.81 -18.16
N LEU A 416 -7.02 7.11 -17.92
CA LEU A 416 -7.92 8.17 -18.38
C LEU A 416 -7.88 8.33 -19.90
N MET A 417 -6.68 8.30 -20.49
CA MET A 417 -6.49 8.52 -21.92
C MET A 417 -6.76 7.27 -22.78
N GLY A 418 -7.06 6.11 -22.16
CA GLY A 418 -7.22 4.85 -22.87
C GLY A 418 -5.91 4.32 -23.48
N TRP A 419 -4.75 4.79 -23.01
CA TRP A 419 -3.45 4.29 -23.47
C TRP A 419 -3.17 2.90 -22.88
N SER A 420 -2.46 2.08 -23.66
CA SER A 420 -2.13 0.72 -23.22
C SER A 420 -1.29 0.70 -21.95
N CYS A 421 -1.77 0.01 -20.93
CA CYS A 421 -1.05 -0.20 -19.68
C CYS A 421 -0.06 -1.38 -19.70
N LYS A 422 0.05 -2.12 -20.82
CA LYS A 422 0.94 -3.29 -20.93
C LYS A 422 2.39 -2.97 -20.60
N GLY A 423 2.90 -1.84 -21.12
CA GLY A 423 4.24 -1.39 -20.86
C GLY A 423 4.49 -0.97 -19.42
N LEU A 424 3.47 -0.54 -18.66
CA LEU A 424 3.61 -0.17 -17.27
C LEU A 424 3.75 -1.39 -16.34
N GLY A 425 3.14 -2.51 -16.73
CA GLY A 425 3.10 -3.73 -15.91
C GLY A 425 4.14 -4.80 -16.24
N SER A 426 4.96 -4.59 -17.27
CA SER A 426 5.94 -5.57 -17.74
C SER A 426 7.26 -4.92 -18.13
N TRP A 427 8.35 -5.66 -17.88
CA TRP A 427 9.69 -5.22 -18.30
C TRP A 427 9.71 -4.91 -19.81
N PRO A 428 10.34 -3.80 -20.26
CA PRO A 428 11.19 -2.86 -19.52
C PRO A 428 10.47 -1.68 -18.83
N PHE A 429 9.19 -1.78 -18.51
CA PHE A 429 8.38 -0.77 -17.81
C PHE A 429 8.33 0.58 -18.53
N GLN A 430 8.01 0.53 -19.84
CA GLN A 430 7.95 1.72 -20.70
C GLN A 430 6.49 2.17 -20.87
N PRO A 431 6.17 3.44 -20.54
CA PRO A 431 4.86 4.02 -20.78
C PRO A 431 4.65 4.31 -22.28
N VAL A 432 3.40 4.38 -22.71
CA VAL A 432 3.04 4.87 -24.06
C VAL A 432 3.30 6.37 -24.16
N SER A 433 3.03 7.10 -23.09
CA SER A 433 3.23 8.54 -23.00
C SER A 433 3.60 8.93 -21.57
N LEU A 434 4.33 10.02 -21.43
CA LEU A 434 4.60 10.69 -20.14
C LEU A 434 3.85 12.02 -20.05
N GLY A 435 2.68 12.14 -20.66
CA GLY A 435 1.91 13.38 -20.69
C GLY A 435 2.45 14.42 -21.69
N GLY A 436 2.31 15.69 -21.36
CA GLY A 436 2.69 16.79 -22.27
C GLY A 436 1.78 16.93 -23.48
N VAL A 437 0.55 16.42 -23.40
CA VAL A 437 -0.42 16.37 -24.51
C VAL A 437 -1.52 17.39 -24.27
N THR A 438 -1.90 18.14 -25.32
CA THR A 438 -3.05 19.06 -25.29
C THR A 438 -4.05 18.65 -26.36
N LEU A 439 -5.33 18.54 -25.95
CA LEU A 439 -6.44 18.11 -26.82
C LEU A 439 -7.73 18.85 -26.42
N PRO A 440 -8.76 18.87 -27.29
CA PRO A 440 -10.07 19.35 -26.91
C PRO A 440 -10.63 18.52 -25.74
N ALA A 441 -11.03 19.17 -24.63
CA ALA A 441 -11.59 18.46 -23.48
C ALA A 441 -12.85 17.65 -23.82
N ALA A 442 -13.58 18.08 -24.84
CA ALA A 442 -14.77 17.38 -25.35
C ALA A 442 -14.48 15.99 -25.94
N GLU A 443 -13.23 15.68 -26.31
CA GLU A 443 -12.84 14.33 -26.79
C GLU A 443 -12.98 13.29 -25.67
N LEU A 444 -12.74 13.66 -24.41
CA LEU A 444 -12.89 12.79 -23.25
C LEU A 444 -14.25 12.96 -22.55
N PHE A 445 -14.67 14.21 -22.34
CA PHE A 445 -15.82 14.55 -21.51
C PHE A 445 -17.08 14.92 -22.31
N GLY A 446 -17.04 14.78 -23.63
CA GLY A 446 -18.18 15.04 -24.50
C GLY A 446 -18.81 16.42 -24.23
N ARG A 447 -20.15 16.45 -24.08
CA ARG A 447 -20.89 17.70 -23.82
C ARG A 447 -20.80 18.22 -22.39
N VAL A 448 -20.04 17.54 -21.51
CA VAL A 448 -19.85 18.02 -20.12
C VAL A 448 -19.03 19.29 -20.09
N LEU A 449 -18.09 19.45 -21.01
CA LEU A 449 -17.27 20.66 -21.18
C LEU A 449 -17.54 21.32 -22.54
N PRO A 450 -17.39 22.66 -22.69
CA PRO A 450 -17.57 23.31 -23.98
C PRO A 450 -16.48 22.91 -24.98
N ASP A 451 -16.82 22.87 -26.27
CA ASP A 451 -15.88 22.51 -27.35
C ASP A 451 -14.63 23.44 -27.40
N SER A 452 -14.76 24.65 -26.87
CA SER A 452 -13.66 25.61 -26.78
C SER A 452 -12.68 25.34 -25.61
N CYS A 453 -12.98 24.39 -24.74
CA CYS A 453 -12.14 24.06 -23.60
C CYS A 453 -11.03 23.11 -24.01
N MET A 454 -9.78 23.52 -23.83
CA MET A 454 -8.60 22.70 -24.11
C MET A 454 -8.10 22.03 -22.82
N LEU A 455 -7.90 20.71 -22.88
CA LEU A 455 -7.31 19.92 -21.81
C LEU A 455 -5.82 19.73 -22.07
N THR A 456 -4.99 20.05 -21.09
CA THR A 456 -3.56 19.72 -21.08
C THR A 456 -3.29 18.66 -20.00
N ILE A 457 -2.86 17.47 -20.42
CA ILE A 457 -2.28 16.46 -19.54
C ILE A 457 -0.84 16.88 -19.28
N LEU A 458 -0.49 17.12 -18.03
CA LEU A 458 0.83 17.63 -17.66
C LEU A 458 1.92 16.57 -17.84
N PRO A 459 3.19 16.97 -18.12
CA PRO A 459 4.26 16.00 -18.31
C PRO A 459 4.80 15.42 -17.00
N GLY A 460 5.15 14.12 -17.00
CA GLY A 460 5.80 13.40 -15.90
C GLY A 460 7.24 12.99 -16.22
N PHE A 461 7.97 12.49 -15.21
CA PHE A 461 9.37 12.07 -15.34
C PHE A 461 9.52 10.68 -15.92
N SER A 462 8.71 9.73 -15.46
CA SER A 462 8.90 8.31 -15.76
C SER A 462 7.63 7.47 -15.49
N THR A 463 7.75 6.17 -15.65
CA THR A 463 6.69 5.22 -15.31
C THR A 463 6.26 5.32 -13.84
N TYR A 464 7.20 5.59 -12.93
CA TYR A 464 6.96 5.58 -11.49
C TYR A 464 6.88 6.96 -10.85
N VAL A 465 7.27 8.01 -11.57
CA VAL A 465 7.24 9.40 -11.10
C VAL A 465 6.50 10.23 -12.14
N GLY A 466 5.23 10.46 -11.90
CA GLY A 466 4.30 11.06 -12.86
C GLY A 466 4.27 12.59 -12.84
N ALA A 467 3.23 13.12 -13.48
CA ALA A 467 3.00 14.56 -13.56
C ALA A 467 2.53 15.16 -12.21
N ASP A 468 1.95 14.36 -11.32
CA ASP A 468 1.66 14.74 -9.94
C ASP A 468 2.91 15.26 -9.22
N ILE A 469 4.01 14.52 -9.32
CA ILE A 469 5.29 14.91 -8.73
C ILE A 469 5.91 16.07 -9.49
N ALA A 470 5.92 16.03 -10.83
CA ALA A 470 6.44 17.14 -11.63
C ALA A 470 5.71 18.46 -11.30
N SER A 471 4.39 18.43 -11.17
CA SER A 471 3.55 19.55 -10.72
C SER A 471 3.93 20.01 -9.31
N GLY A 472 4.14 19.05 -8.40
CA GLY A 472 4.54 19.34 -7.02
C GLY A 472 5.87 20.08 -6.93
N LEU A 473 6.85 19.68 -7.73
CA LEU A 473 8.16 20.31 -7.77
C LEU A 473 8.08 21.77 -8.25
N ILE A 474 7.25 22.03 -9.26
CA ILE A 474 6.98 23.38 -9.77
C ILE A 474 6.24 24.21 -8.71
N ALA A 475 5.23 23.65 -8.05
CA ALA A 475 4.49 24.32 -6.98
C ALA A 475 5.42 24.77 -5.83
N CYS A 476 6.44 23.96 -5.53
CA CYS A 476 7.48 24.28 -4.55
C CYS A 476 8.63 25.14 -5.11
N SER A 477 8.55 25.58 -6.37
CA SER A 477 9.57 26.40 -7.06
C SER A 477 10.98 25.76 -7.06
N MET A 478 11.06 24.44 -7.07
CA MET A 478 12.33 23.72 -7.05
C MET A 478 13.12 23.88 -8.37
N ASP A 479 12.42 24.10 -9.48
CA ASP A 479 12.98 24.39 -10.80
C ASP A 479 13.74 25.73 -10.86
N GLN A 480 13.47 26.64 -9.93
CA GLN A 480 14.09 27.97 -9.83
C GLN A 480 15.01 28.12 -8.61
N SER A 481 15.12 27.09 -7.79
CA SER A 481 15.92 27.12 -6.58
C SER A 481 17.39 26.89 -6.85
N ASN A 482 18.27 27.71 -6.24
CA ASN A 482 19.71 27.50 -6.26
C ASN A 482 20.21 26.63 -5.08
N THR A 483 19.30 26.23 -4.18
CA THR A 483 19.64 25.42 -3.01
C THR A 483 19.01 24.04 -3.11
N ASN A 484 19.74 23.02 -2.66
CA ASN A 484 19.24 21.66 -2.66
C ASN A 484 18.05 21.54 -1.71
N SER A 485 16.97 20.97 -2.22
CA SER A 485 15.76 20.65 -1.48
C SER A 485 15.40 19.19 -1.68
N LEU A 486 14.77 18.60 -0.67
CA LEU A 486 14.11 17.31 -0.79
C LEU A 486 12.60 17.54 -0.88
N PHE A 487 11.97 16.86 -1.81
CA PHE A 487 10.51 16.77 -1.92
C PHE A 487 10.09 15.34 -1.61
N LEU A 488 9.11 15.18 -0.74
CA LEU A 488 8.52 13.89 -0.36
C LEU A 488 7.02 13.97 -0.54
N ASP A 489 6.49 13.19 -1.45
CA ASP A 489 5.06 12.92 -1.53
C ASP A 489 4.78 11.62 -0.79
N LEU A 490 4.00 11.73 0.28
CA LEU A 490 3.71 10.61 1.17
C LEU A 490 2.31 10.08 0.87
N GLY A 491 2.22 9.08 0.02
CA GLY A 491 1.00 8.36 -0.33
C GLY A 491 1.15 6.86 -0.13
N THR A 492 0.40 6.09 -0.91
CA THR A 492 0.54 4.62 -1.00
C THR A 492 1.92 4.22 -1.51
N ASN A 493 2.49 5.03 -2.39
CA ASN A 493 3.92 5.02 -2.68
C ASN A 493 4.57 6.21 -1.96
N GLY A 494 5.89 6.13 -1.79
CA GLY A 494 6.69 7.27 -1.34
C GLY A 494 7.48 7.80 -2.53
N GLU A 495 6.93 8.81 -3.21
CA GLU A 495 7.64 9.50 -4.26
C GLU A 495 8.54 10.58 -3.66
N MET A 496 9.75 10.68 -4.20
CA MET A 496 10.75 11.61 -3.67
C MET A 496 11.58 12.23 -4.77
N ALA A 497 12.01 13.47 -4.54
CA ALA A 497 12.90 14.18 -5.44
C ALA A 497 13.94 14.99 -4.64
N LEU A 498 15.20 14.93 -5.03
CA LEU A 498 16.32 15.61 -4.36
C LEU A 498 17.16 16.39 -5.37
N GLY A 499 17.33 17.67 -5.16
CA GLY A 499 18.16 18.53 -6.02
C GLY A 499 17.75 20.00 -5.97
N ASN A 500 18.03 20.70 -7.06
CA ASN A 500 17.76 22.12 -7.25
C ASN A 500 17.44 22.43 -8.72
N GLY A 501 17.37 23.71 -9.13
CA GLY A 501 17.06 24.13 -10.48
C GLY A 501 18.06 23.71 -11.55
N ASP A 502 19.27 23.29 -11.18
CA ASP A 502 20.31 22.83 -12.11
C ASP A 502 20.18 21.34 -12.43
N GLY A 503 19.61 20.54 -11.50
CA GLY A 503 19.40 19.11 -11.67
C GLY A 503 18.69 18.48 -10.49
N ILE A 504 17.95 17.38 -10.76
CA ILE A 504 17.14 16.71 -9.76
C ILE A 504 17.18 15.19 -9.94
N PHE A 505 17.33 14.47 -8.85
CA PHE A 505 17.16 13.02 -8.78
C PHE A 505 15.76 12.71 -8.29
N VAL A 506 15.06 11.81 -8.96
CA VAL A 506 13.71 11.39 -8.58
C VAL A 506 13.67 9.89 -8.33
N ALA A 507 12.87 9.44 -7.39
CA ALA A 507 12.66 8.03 -7.10
C ALA A 507 11.26 7.78 -6.55
N SER A 508 10.81 6.54 -6.66
CA SER A 508 9.59 6.04 -6.03
C SER A 508 9.88 4.77 -5.26
N THR A 509 9.27 4.60 -4.11
CA THR A 509 9.33 3.38 -3.30
C THR A 509 7.94 2.88 -2.95
N ALA A 510 7.77 1.56 -2.92
CA ALA A 510 6.54 0.92 -2.47
C ALA A 510 6.45 0.98 -0.93
N ALA A 511 6.07 2.13 -0.39
CA ALA A 511 5.92 2.32 1.06
C ALA A 511 4.71 1.56 1.63
N GLY A 512 3.67 1.36 0.82
CA GLY A 512 2.39 0.85 1.27
C GLY A 512 1.53 1.92 1.97
N PRO A 513 0.22 1.68 2.14
CA PRO A 513 -0.71 2.70 2.58
C PRO A 513 -0.76 2.92 4.11
N ALA A 514 0.18 2.35 4.88
CA ALA A 514 0.14 2.41 6.34
C ALA A 514 0.21 3.85 6.89
N LEU A 515 1.04 4.71 6.29
CA LEU A 515 1.15 6.11 6.68
C LEU A 515 -0.08 6.95 6.29
N GLU A 516 -0.95 6.46 5.41
CA GLU A 516 -2.26 7.05 5.11
C GLU A 516 -3.39 6.48 6.00
N GLY A 517 -3.07 5.60 6.95
CA GLY A 517 -4.03 4.83 7.75
C GLY A 517 -4.56 3.60 7.03
N GLY A 518 -4.09 3.30 5.82
CA GLY A 518 -4.48 2.09 5.09
C GLY A 518 -3.90 0.82 5.71
N GLN A 519 -4.65 -0.28 5.64
CA GLN A 519 -4.26 -1.61 6.15
C GLN A 519 -4.01 -1.71 7.67
N LEU A 520 -4.18 -0.64 8.43
CA LEU A 520 -4.14 -0.67 9.89
C LEU A 520 -5.50 -1.12 10.46
N ARG A 521 -5.50 -1.71 11.66
CA ARG A 521 -6.72 -2.20 12.32
C ARG A 521 -7.77 -1.10 12.47
N CYS A 522 -7.40 0.03 13.03
CA CYS A 522 -8.25 1.20 13.21
C CYS A 522 -7.91 2.34 12.25
N GLY A 523 -7.25 2.04 11.12
CA GLY A 523 -6.90 3.07 10.15
C GLY A 523 -8.07 3.44 9.24
N MET A 524 -8.17 4.73 8.88
CA MET A 524 -9.21 5.25 8.01
C MET A 524 -8.74 6.48 7.23
N SER A 525 -9.48 6.85 6.20
CA SER A 525 -9.24 8.09 5.45
C SER A 525 -9.48 9.34 6.31
N SER A 526 -9.02 10.51 5.85
CA SER A 526 -9.21 11.81 6.51
C SER A 526 -10.66 12.30 6.38
N VAL A 527 -11.57 11.67 7.13
CA VAL A 527 -13.00 11.97 7.16
C VAL A 527 -13.46 12.30 8.59
N PRO A 528 -14.66 12.90 8.82
CA PRO A 528 -15.15 13.17 10.17
C PRO A 528 -15.09 11.95 11.10
N GLY A 529 -14.56 12.16 12.31
CA GLY A 529 -14.30 11.11 13.31
C GLY A 529 -12.93 10.44 13.20
N ALA A 530 -12.14 10.72 12.15
CA ALA A 530 -10.76 10.26 12.11
C ALA A 530 -9.90 11.06 13.09
N VAL A 531 -9.14 10.39 13.94
CA VAL A 531 -8.12 11.02 14.78
C VAL A 531 -7.04 11.59 13.87
N CYS A 532 -6.91 12.91 13.88
CA CYS A 532 -5.99 13.68 13.05
C CYS A 532 -4.85 14.33 13.84
N SER A 533 -4.93 14.35 15.17
CA SER A 533 -3.85 14.81 16.02
C SER A 533 -3.84 14.02 17.34
N VAL A 534 -2.63 13.71 17.80
CA VAL A 534 -2.39 13.04 19.09
C VAL A 534 -1.35 13.84 19.85
N THR A 535 -1.73 14.32 21.01
CA THR A 535 -0.83 14.97 21.98
C THR A 535 -0.75 14.12 23.23
N TRP A 536 0.27 14.30 24.03
CA TRP A 536 0.51 13.50 25.23
C TRP A 536 0.54 14.39 26.46
N ASN A 537 -0.08 13.95 27.53
CA ASN A 537 -0.02 14.58 28.83
C ASN A 537 0.29 13.53 29.92
N GLY A 538 0.39 13.95 31.19
CA GLY A 538 0.69 13.04 32.28
C GLY A 538 -0.33 11.90 32.50
N SER A 539 -1.50 11.94 31.85
CA SER A 539 -2.57 10.93 31.93
C SER A 539 -2.59 10.01 30.70
N GLY A 540 -1.78 10.28 29.68
CA GLY A 540 -1.73 9.50 28.43
C GLY A 540 -2.04 10.30 27.16
N PRO A 541 -2.41 9.63 26.06
CA PRO A 541 -2.71 10.28 24.79
C PRO A 541 -4.02 11.09 24.85
N VAL A 542 -3.99 12.28 24.27
CA VAL A 542 -5.16 13.14 24.04
C VAL A 542 -5.34 13.30 22.55
N VAL A 543 -6.48 12.88 22.03
CA VAL A 543 -6.75 12.88 20.59
C VAL A 543 -7.69 14.01 20.20
N ARG A 544 -7.50 14.51 18.97
CA ARG A 544 -8.43 15.39 18.29
C ARG A 544 -8.88 14.73 16.99
N THR A 545 -10.17 14.82 16.70
CA THR A 545 -10.76 14.22 15.49
C THR A 545 -11.16 15.28 14.49
N ILE A 546 -11.22 14.89 13.22
CA ILE A 546 -11.81 15.73 12.17
C ILE A 546 -13.28 15.93 12.48
N GLY A 547 -13.71 17.19 12.48
CA GLY A 547 -15.11 17.58 12.79
C GLY A 547 -15.48 17.51 14.26
N ASP A 548 -14.50 17.34 15.16
CA ASP A 548 -14.67 17.31 16.63
C ASP A 548 -15.79 16.37 17.11
N ILE A 549 -15.95 15.23 16.44
CA ILE A 549 -16.89 14.15 16.81
C ILE A 549 -16.12 12.98 17.40
N SER A 550 -16.84 12.03 18.01
CA SER A 550 -16.24 10.85 18.64
C SER A 550 -15.27 10.10 17.73
N PRO A 551 -14.11 9.66 18.26
CA PRO A 551 -13.10 8.94 17.47
C PRO A 551 -13.66 7.64 16.90
N ARG A 552 -13.30 7.36 15.63
CA ARG A 552 -13.70 6.17 14.89
C ARG A 552 -12.51 5.38 14.36
N GLY A 553 -11.34 6.04 14.22
CA GLY A 553 -10.11 5.46 13.71
C GLY A 553 -9.05 6.54 13.55
N LEU A 554 -7.91 6.21 12.90
CA LEU A 554 -6.75 7.10 12.71
C LEU A 554 -6.57 7.42 11.23
N CYS A 555 -6.47 8.69 10.87
CA CYS A 555 -5.96 9.08 9.55
C CYS A 555 -4.42 9.23 9.58
N GLY A 556 -3.80 9.48 8.44
CA GLY A 556 -2.35 9.48 8.29
C GLY A 556 -1.60 10.36 9.30
N THR A 557 -2.06 11.60 9.53
CA THR A 557 -1.45 12.48 10.54
C THR A 557 -1.58 11.92 11.95
N GLY A 558 -2.77 11.38 12.28
CA GLY A 558 -3.00 10.71 13.56
C GLY A 558 -2.11 9.49 13.79
N VAL A 559 -1.85 8.70 12.74
CA VAL A 559 -0.94 7.54 12.79
C VAL A 559 0.48 8.00 13.11
N ILE A 560 0.99 9.01 12.41
CA ILE A 560 2.37 9.50 12.59
C ILE A 560 2.56 10.12 13.98
N GLU A 561 1.61 10.97 14.43
CA GLU A 561 1.69 11.57 15.77
C GLU A 561 1.51 10.56 16.89
N ALA A 562 0.61 9.58 16.72
CA ALA A 562 0.47 8.48 17.68
C ALA A 562 1.76 7.66 17.79
N MET A 563 2.34 7.30 16.67
CA MET A 563 3.56 6.50 16.63
C MET A 563 4.75 7.25 17.26
N ALA A 564 4.93 8.53 16.90
CA ALA A 564 5.97 9.39 17.48
C ALA A 564 5.85 9.43 19.01
N GLY A 565 4.66 9.72 19.53
CA GLY A 565 4.43 9.75 20.98
C GLY A 565 4.60 8.40 21.66
N MET A 566 4.21 7.29 21.02
CA MET A 566 4.43 5.95 21.58
C MET A 566 5.92 5.60 21.70
N VAL A 567 6.76 6.05 20.75
CA VAL A 567 8.21 5.91 20.82
C VAL A 567 8.79 6.80 21.91
N GLU A 568 8.43 8.09 21.96
CA GLU A 568 8.90 9.06 22.93
C GLU A 568 8.59 8.66 24.38
N HIS A 569 7.41 8.08 24.62
CA HIS A 569 6.98 7.62 25.96
C HIS A 569 7.40 6.18 26.26
N GLY A 570 8.18 5.55 25.39
CA GLY A 570 8.71 4.22 25.60
C GLY A 570 7.64 3.11 25.63
N ILE A 571 6.46 3.35 25.05
CA ILE A 571 5.40 2.35 24.85
C ILE A 571 5.82 1.37 23.76
N VAL A 572 6.51 1.87 22.76
CA VAL A 572 7.16 1.10 21.70
C VAL A 572 8.67 1.26 21.85
N ASP A 573 9.41 0.16 21.85
CA ASP A 573 10.86 0.21 21.88
C ASP A 573 11.45 0.62 20.51
N ARG A 574 12.76 0.88 20.47
CA ARG A 574 13.44 1.28 19.24
C ARG A 574 13.28 0.27 18.10
N HIS A 575 13.14 -1.02 18.41
CA HIS A 575 12.96 -2.09 17.44
C HIS A 575 11.50 -2.25 16.99
N GLY A 576 10.61 -1.36 17.45
CA GLY A 576 9.20 -1.38 17.13
C GLY A 576 8.41 -2.45 17.89
N THR A 577 8.86 -2.89 19.05
CA THR A 577 8.12 -3.82 19.89
C THR A 577 7.24 -3.05 20.87
N LEU A 578 5.97 -3.34 20.84
CA LEU A 578 5.01 -2.83 21.80
C LEU A 578 5.27 -3.51 23.16
N ARG A 579 5.45 -2.71 24.22
CA ARG A 579 5.74 -3.26 25.56
C ARG A 579 4.50 -3.86 26.21
N GLU A 580 4.71 -4.79 27.14
CA GLU A 580 3.63 -5.29 27.98
C GLU A 580 3.02 -4.14 28.84
N PRO A 581 1.71 -4.15 29.11
CA PRO A 581 0.74 -5.22 28.80
C PRO A 581 0.10 -5.15 27.39
N TRP A 582 0.53 -4.24 26.52
CA TRP A 582 -0.16 -3.91 25.26
C TRP A 582 0.26 -4.78 24.06
N PHE A 583 1.24 -5.65 24.23
CA PHE A 583 1.79 -6.44 23.10
C PHE A 583 0.72 -7.28 22.40
N THR A 584 -0.20 -7.88 23.14
CA THR A 584 -1.22 -8.78 22.59
C THR A 584 -2.42 -8.03 22.03
N GLU A 585 -2.97 -7.06 22.78
CA GLU A 585 -4.25 -6.40 22.44
C GLU A 585 -4.08 -5.07 21.69
N GLY A 586 -2.88 -4.51 21.71
CA GLY A 586 -2.59 -3.18 21.19
C GLY A 586 -2.71 -2.08 22.24
N PHE A 587 -2.12 -0.92 21.94
CA PHE A 587 -2.17 0.27 22.80
C PHE A 587 -3.42 1.10 22.50
N PRO A 588 -4.29 1.37 23.49
CA PRO A 588 -5.49 2.17 23.31
C PRO A 588 -5.14 3.67 23.25
N LEU A 589 -5.50 4.34 22.15
CA LEU A 589 -5.32 5.77 21.94
C LEU A 589 -6.56 6.58 22.31
N ALA A 590 -7.74 6.03 22.07
CA ALA A 590 -9.01 6.69 22.33
C ALA A 590 -10.15 5.67 22.43
N GLN A 591 -11.32 6.12 22.85
CA GLN A 591 -12.53 5.31 22.92
C GLN A 591 -13.64 5.95 22.07
N GLY A 592 -14.25 5.18 21.19
CA GLY A 592 -15.39 5.60 20.38
C GLY A 592 -16.66 5.80 21.20
N ALA A 593 -17.69 6.40 20.59
CA ALA A 593 -18.98 6.63 21.26
C ALA A 593 -19.71 5.37 21.71
N ASP A 594 -19.45 4.26 21.02
CA ASP A 594 -19.98 2.91 21.31
C ASP A 594 -19.13 2.12 22.29
N GLY A 595 -18.07 2.73 22.85
CA GLY A 595 -17.12 2.07 23.72
C GLY A 595 -16.02 1.28 22.99
N THR A 596 -16.03 1.23 21.66
CA THR A 596 -14.99 0.54 20.89
C THR A 596 -13.65 1.28 20.99
N PRO A 597 -12.55 0.61 21.38
CA PRO A 597 -11.26 1.27 21.49
C PRO A 597 -10.63 1.49 20.11
N VAL A 598 -10.08 2.69 19.89
CA VAL A 598 -9.17 2.98 18.77
C VAL A 598 -7.76 2.62 19.22
N VAL A 599 -7.20 1.55 18.64
CA VAL A 599 -5.93 0.97 19.06
C VAL A 599 -4.91 0.95 17.93
N LEU A 600 -3.61 0.98 18.29
CA LEU A 600 -2.50 0.55 17.43
C LEU A 600 -1.95 -0.77 17.97
N THR A 601 -2.01 -1.80 17.12
CA THR A 601 -1.54 -3.15 17.46
C THR A 601 -0.06 -3.32 17.11
N GLN A 602 0.59 -4.34 17.65
CA GLN A 602 1.97 -4.70 17.27
C GLN A 602 2.13 -4.83 15.75
N ARG A 603 1.13 -5.36 15.09
CA ARG A 603 1.11 -5.52 13.65
C ARG A 603 1.02 -4.19 12.91
N ASP A 604 0.18 -3.26 13.38
CA ASP A 604 0.08 -1.93 12.79
C ASP A 604 1.41 -1.21 12.88
N ILE A 605 2.11 -1.34 14.02
CA ILE A 605 3.46 -0.79 14.22
C ILE A 605 4.43 -1.36 13.19
N ARG A 606 4.38 -2.66 12.87
CA ARG A 606 5.23 -3.26 11.82
C ARG A 606 4.94 -2.69 10.44
N GLN A 607 3.67 -2.46 10.09
CA GLN A 607 3.31 -1.85 8.82
C GLN A 607 3.84 -0.41 8.71
N ILE A 608 3.70 0.37 9.79
CA ILE A 608 4.23 1.74 9.87
C ILE A 608 5.77 1.73 9.76
N GLN A 609 6.41 0.80 10.44
CA GLN A 609 7.86 0.64 10.46
C GLN A 609 8.41 0.32 9.06
N MET A 610 7.76 -0.60 8.33
CA MET A 610 8.13 -0.93 6.95
C MET A 610 7.98 0.25 6.00
N ALA A 611 6.87 0.98 6.10
CA ALA A 611 6.63 2.16 5.28
C ALA A 611 7.66 3.28 5.54
N LYS A 612 7.91 3.58 6.82
CA LYS A 612 8.93 4.53 7.23
C LYS A 612 10.32 4.14 6.71
N SER A 613 10.68 2.87 6.86
CA SER A 613 11.99 2.36 6.44
C SER A 613 12.21 2.48 4.94
N ALA A 614 11.18 2.18 4.13
CA ALA A 614 11.26 2.31 2.68
C ALA A 614 11.55 3.75 2.24
N ILE A 615 10.85 4.72 2.85
CA ILE A 615 11.03 6.15 2.56
C ILE A 615 12.42 6.61 3.02
N ARG A 616 12.83 6.27 4.24
CA ARG A 616 14.13 6.69 4.79
C ARG A 616 15.31 6.08 4.00
N ALA A 617 15.20 4.82 3.58
CA ALA A 617 16.19 4.18 2.71
C ALA A 617 16.28 4.87 1.35
N GLY A 618 15.15 5.22 0.75
CA GLY A 618 15.10 5.98 -0.50
C GLY A 618 15.79 7.33 -0.39
N ILE A 619 15.53 8.09 0.68
CA ILE A 619 16.23 9.34 0.99
C ILE A 619 17.75 9.13 1.06
N SER A 620 18.20 8.10 1.77
CA SER A 620 19.63 7.79 1.93
C SER A 620 20.29 7.44 0.59
N VAL A 621 19.59 6.69 -0.28
CA VAL A 621 20.05 6.37 -1.63
C VAL A 621 20.15 7.64 -2.49
N LEU A 622 19.14 8.51 -2.44
CA LEU A 622 19.17 9.78 -3.20
C LEU A 622 20.31 10.68 -2.77
N LEU A 623 20.53 10.85 -1.46
CA LEU A 623 21.66 11.61 -0.93
C LEU A 623 23.00 11.07 -1.43
N LYS A 624 23.18 9.74 -1.35
CA LYS A 624 24.39 9.07 -1.84
C LYS A 624 24.59 9.26 -3.34
N THR A 625 23.52 9.09 -4.13
CA THR A 625 23.56 9.24 -5.59
C THR A 625 23.85 10.66 -6.02
N ALA A 626 23.32 11.65 -5.30
CA ALA A 626 23.57 13.07 -5.53
C ALA A 626 24.94 13.54 -5.00
N GLY A 627 25.64 12.72 -4.21
CA GLY A 627 26.88 13.12 -3.53
C GLY A 627 26.68 14.20 -2.46
N LEU A 628 25.47 14.24 -1.87
CA LEU A 628 25.06 15.22 -0.86
C LEU A 628 25.04 14.59 0.53
N ARG A 629 25.29 15.42 1.54
CA ARG A 629 25.06 15.10 2.95
C ARG A 629 23.74 15.70 3.41
N GLU A 630 23.23 15.26 4.55
CA GLU A 630 22.00 15.81 5.15
C GLU A 630 22.05 17.33 5.34
N ASP A 631 23.21 17.90 5.68
CA ASP A 631 23.39 19.33 5.87
C ASP A 631 23.37 20.15 4.58
N ASP A 632 23.57 19.53 3.44
CA ASP A 632 23.54 20.19 2.13
C ASP A 632 22.09 20.42 1.66
N VAL A 633 21.10 19.74 2.28
CA VAL A 633 19.66 19.90 2.00
C VAL A 633 19.09 21.02 2.87
N LYS A 634 18.61 22.10 2.25
CA LYS A 634 18.19 23.32 2.97
C LYS A 634 16.69 23.35 3.27
N THR A 635 15.87 22.71 2.44
CA THR A 635 14.42 22.66 2.62
C THR A 635 13.91 21.25 2.34
N ILE A 636 13.00 20.79 3.16
CA ILE A 636 12.28 19.53 2.97
C ILE A 636 10.80 19.85 2.78
N TRP A 637 10.26 19.50 1.63
CA TRP A 637 8.84 19.66 1.31
C TRP A 637 8.11 18.35 1.57
N LEU A 638 7.13 18.38 2.47
CA LEU A 638 6.22 17.25 2.68
C LEU A 638 4.90 17.51 1.97
N ALA A 639 4.64 16.76 0.92
CA ALA A 639 3.44 16.79 0.11
C ALA A 639 2.56 15.56 0.36
N GLY A 640 1.43 15.50 -0.34
CA GLY A 640 0.45 14.43 -0.25
C GLY A 640 -0.78 14.78 0.57
N GLY A 641 -1.80 13.93 0.53
CA GLY A 641 -3.12 14.22 1.08
C GLY A 641 -3.17 14.52 2.59
N PHE A 642 -2.16 14.13 3.35
CA PHE A 642 -2.03 14.43 4.79
C PHE A 642 -0.84 15.34 5.12
N GLY A 643 0.01 15.67 4.15
CA GLY A 643 1.18 16.55 4.34
C GLY A 643 0.83 17.94 4.87
N TYR A 644 -0.42 18.38 4.73
CA TYR A 644 -0.85 19.71 5.17
C TYR A 644 -0.86 19.88 6.71
N TYR A 645 -1.14 18.81 7.45
CA TYR A 645 -1.27 18.85 8.92
C TYR A 645 -0.17 18.09 9.64
N LEU A 646 0.75 17.47 8.91
CA LEU A 646 1.82 16.68 9.49
C LEU A 646 2.81 17.55 10.24
N LYS A 647 3.03 17.27 11.52
CA LYS A 647 4.05 17.93 12.33
C LYS A 647 5.45 17.39 11.98
N PRO A 648 6.38 18.23 11.52
CA PRO A 648 7.73 17.81 11.19
C PRO A 648 8.46 17.11 12.34
N GLU A 649 8.21 17.55 13.56
CA GLU A 649 8.77 16.96 14.77
C GLU A 649 8.33 15.50 14.94
N ALA A 650 7.06 15.19 14.72
CA ALA A 650 6.56 13.83 14.80
C ALA A 650 7.17 12.93 13.72
N ALA A 651 7.33 13.43 12.50
CA ALA A 651 8.00 12.72 11.43
C ALA A 651 9.48 12.43 11.77
N ALA A 652 10.15 13.38 12.41
CA ALA A 652 11.53 13.22 12.88
C ALA A 652 11.63 12.24 14.05
N SER A 653 10.76 12.35 15.06
CA SER A 653 10.77 11.49 16.25
C SER A 653 10.56 10.01 15.88
N MET A 654 9.68 9.71 14.90
CA MET A 654 9.55 8.33 14.43
C MET A 654 10.64 7.88 13.45
N GLY A 655 11.57 8.77 13.07
CA GLY A 655 12.66 8.46 12.14
C GLY A 655 12.28 8.39 10.66
N LEU A 656 11.15 8.99 10.26
CA LEU A 656 10.76 9.12 8.86
C LEU A 656 11.69 10.07 8.10
N ILE A 657 12.12 11.16 8.78
CA ILE A 657 13.14 12.09 8.32
C ILE A 657 14.24 12.22 9.40
N PRO A 658 15.44 12.68 9.05
CA PRO A 658 16.48 12.99 10.05
C PRO A 658 15.97 14.00 11.08
N PRO A 659 16.33 13.86 12.36
CA PRO A 659 15.97 14.85 13.38
C PRO A 659 16.45 16.27 13.05
N SER A 660 17.63 16.41 12.45
CA SER A 660 18.21 17.69 12.00
C SER A 660 17.37 18.41 10.94
N TRP A 661 16.41 17.73 10.33
CA TRP A 661 15.56 18.28 9.27
C TRP A 661 14.23 18.85 9.75
N ALA A 662 13.80 18.56 10.97
CA ALA A 662 12.50 19.02 11.49
C ALA A 662 12.29 20.54 11.28
N ALA A 663 13.26 21.37 11.69
CA ALA A 663 13.17 22.84 11.55
C ALA A 663 13.21 23.34 10.08
N ARG A 664 13.69 22.53 9.14
CA ARG A 664 13.76 22.85 7.69
C ARG A 664 12.59 22.29 6.91
N THR A 665 11.76 21.47 7.54
CA THR A 665 10.63 20.81 6.90
C THR A 665 9.42 21.73 6.83
N ARG A 666 8.77 21.74 5.69
CA ARG A 666 7.59 22.53 5.40
C ARG A 666 6.49 21.65 4.85
N ALA A 667 5.29 21.75 5.40
CA ALA A 667 4.09 21.13 4.86
C ALA A 667 3.68 21.86 3.58
N ALA A 668 3.53 21.14 2.49
CA ALA A 668 3.24 21.70 1.18
C ALA A 668 1.80 21.38 0.68
N GLY A 669 1.09 20.47 1.36
CA GLY A 669 -0.29 20.11 1.01
C GLY A 669 -0.42 19.37 -0.30
N ASN A 670 -1.53 19.58 -1.01
CA ASN A 670 -1.74 19.00 -2.34
C ASN A 670 -0.98 19.80 -3.42
N THR A 671 0.30 19.53 -3.54
CA THR A 671 1.20 20.22 -4.48
C THR A 671 0.93 19.82 -5.93
N SER A 672 0.39 18.64 -6.18
CA SER A 672 -0.06 18.22 -7.52
C SER A 672 -1.12 19.18 -8.07
N LEU A 673 -2.18 19.44 -7.29
CA LEU A 673 -3.23 20.38 -7.66
C LEU A 673 -2.69 21.82 -7.77
N LEU A 674 -1.82 22.24 -6.84
CA LEU A 674 -1.22 23.59 -6.87
C LEU A 674 -0.39 23.81 -8.14
N GLY A 675 0.41 22.84 -8.55
CA GLY A 675 1.19 22.92 -9.80
C GLY A 675 0.28 22.89 -11.04
N ALA A 676 -0.81 22.13 -11.00
CA ALA A 676 -1.82 22.16 -12.06
C ALA A 676 -2.49 23.53 -12.17
N VAL A 677 -2.79 24.22 -11.05
CA VAL A 677 -3.28 25.61 -11.04
C VAL A 677 -2.24 26.57 -11.66
N GLN A 678 -0.96 26.42 -11.30
CA GLN A 678 0.10 27.26 -11.89
C GLN A 678 0.21 27.05 -13.40
N ALA A 679 0.14 25.79 -13.87
CA ALA A 679 0.19 25.46 -15.30
C ALA A 679 -1.05 26.01 -16.05
N LEU A 680 -2.19 26.10 -15.37
CA LEU A 680 -3.40 26.65 -15.93
C LEU A 680 -3.32 28.17 -16.12
N THR A 681 -2.68 28.88 -15.20
CA THR A 681 -2.67 30.34 -15.13
C THR A 681 -1.45 31.00 -15.77
N ASP A 682 -0.29 30.33 -15.75
CA ASP A 682 0.93 30.79 -16.43
C ASP A 682 1.29 29.85 -17.60
N GLY A 683 1.11 30.33 -18.82
CA GLY A 683 1.39 29.56 -20.04
C GLY A 683 2.84 29.04 -20.19
N ARG A 684 3.81 29.61 -19.44
CA ARG A 684 5.21 29.16 -19.44
C ARG A 684 5.49 28.01 -18.50
N THR A 685 4.53 27.70 -17.60
CA THR A 685 4.75 26.66 -16.57
C THR A 685 4.97 25.29 -17.19
N VAL A 686 4.24 24.91 -18.25
CA VAL A 686 4.42 23.62 -18.92
C VAL A 686 5.80 23.53 -19.59
N GLU A 687 6.27 24.62 -20.19
CA GLU A 687 7.63 24.68 -20.79
C GLU A 687 8.72 24.56 -19.70
N ARG A 688 8.56 25.27 -18.59
CA ARG A 688 9.46 25.18 -17.43
C ARG A 688 9.48 23.75 -16.87
N MET A 689 8.30 23.13 -16.70
CA MET A 689 8.15 21.75 -16.23
C MET A 689 8.89 20.79 -17.17
N THR A 690 8.66 20.89 -18.49
CA THR A 690 9.33 20.06 -19.50
C THR A 690 10.85 20.22 -19.45
N SER A 691 11.33 21.48 -19.38
CA SER A 691 12.75 21.76 -19.24
C SER A 691 13.36 21.18 -17.95
N PHE A 692 12.62 21.26 -16.85
CA PHE A 692 13.07 20.71 -15.58
C PHE A 692 13.10 19.20 -15.54
N ILE A 693 12.10 18.55 -16.16
CA ILE A 693 12.06 17.09 -16.32
C ILE A 693 13.28 16.58 -17.11
N GLN A 694 13.71 17.32 -18.15
CA GLN A 694 14.91 16.95 -18.93
C GLN A 694 16.21 17.01 -18.12
N LYS A 695 16.25 17.78 -17.05
CA LYS A 695 17.37 17.81 -16.09
C LYS A 695 17.26 16.74 -15.01
N GLY A 696 16.13 16.03 -14.97
CA GLY A 696 15.83 15.00 -13.99
C GLY A 696 16.49 13.66 -14.32
N ARG A 697 16.87 12.93 -13.28
CA ARG A 697 17.37 11.57 -13.39
C ARG A 697 16.63 10.66 -12.42
N GLU A 698 15.97 9.66 -12.96
CA GLU A 698 15.33 8.63 -12.14
C GLU A 698 16.36 7.69 -11.53
N VAL A 699 16.18 7.39 -10.23
CA VAL A 699 16.94 6.41 -9.47
C VAL A 699 16.01 5.24 -9.15
N VAL A 700 16.17 4.13 -9.87
CA VAL A 700 15.39 2.91 -9.61
C VAL A 700 15.96 2.23 -8.37
N LEU A 701 15.32 2.46 -7.20
CA LEU A 701 15.83 2.04 -5.89
C LEU A 701 16.10 0.54 -5.81
N GLY A 702 15.26 -0.30 -6.40
CA GLY A 702 15.42 -1.75 -6.42
C GLY A 702 16.68 -2.25 -7.15
N ASN A 703 17.29 -1.40 -7.99
CA ASN A 703 18.53 -1.71 -8.72
C ASN A 703 19.80 -1.22 -7.98
N THR A 704 19.64 -0.50 -6.88
CA THR A 704 20.78 0.00 -6.10
C THR A 704 21.23 -1.06 -5.10
N ALA A 705 22.54 -1.31 -5.04
CA ALA A 705 23.12 -2.36 -4.18
C ALA A 705 22.84 -2.14 -2.68
N ASP A 706 22.68 -0.88 -2.28
CA ASP A 706 22.58 -0.51 -0.87
C ASP A 706 21.15 -0.36 -0.36
N PHE A 707 20.15 -0.32 -1.24
CA PHE A 707 18.76 -0.02 -0.82
C PHE A 707 18.26 -1.02 0.23
N GLN A 708 18.53 -2.30 0.02
CA GLN A 708 18.06 -3.34 0.94
C GLN A 708 18.73 -3.25 2.32
N SER A 709 20.04 -3.00 2.38
CA SER A 709 20.75 -2.82 3.65
C SER A 709 20.31 -1.56 4.39
N LEU A 710 20.13 -0.46 3.67
CA LEU A 710 19.58 0.78 4.21
C LEU A 710 18.14 0.63 4.70
N TYR A 711 17.32 -0.12 3.96
CA TYR A 711 15.96 -0.44 4.37
C TYR A 711 15.92 -1.14 5.74
N ILE A 712 16.79 -2.15 5.92
CA ILE A 712 16.87 -2.89 7.18
C ILE A 712 17.44 -2.01 8.29
N GLN A 713 18.47 -1.22 8.01
CA GLN A 713 19.08 -0.28 8.98
C GLN A 713 18.07 0.73 9.49
N HIS A 714 17.18 1.22 8.61
CA HIS A 714 16.15 2.19 8.97
C HIS A 714 14.87 1.57 9.54
N MET A 715 14.82 0.26 9.81
CA MET A 715 13.69 -0.36 10.50
C MET A 715 13.56 0.14 11.95
N ASP A 716 14.66 0.39 12.63
CA ASP A 716 14.63 0.90 13.99
C ASP A 716 14.03 2.31 14.07
N PHE A 717 13.23 2.57 15.08
CA PHE A 717 12.83 3.93 15.45
C PHE A 717 14.01 4.64 16.11
N THR A 718 14.11 5.95 15.95
CA THR A 718 15.14 6.74 16.64
C THR A 718 14.88 6.68 18.15
N ASP A 719 15.93 6.48 18.95
CA ASP A 719 15.85 6.65 20.39
C ASP A 719 15.41 8.10 20.65
N GLY A 720 14.33 8.31 21.42
CA GLY A 720 13.69 9.62 21.64
C GLY A 720 14.53 10.69 22.35
N THR A 721 15.85 10.60 22.25
CA THR A 721 16.80 11.64 22.64
C THR A 721 17.06 12.56 21.45
N ILE A 722 16.22 13.61 21.36
CA ILE A 722 16.53 14.80 20.54
C ILE A 722 17.51 15.66 21.30
#